data_a086cadb274980a107944b7b93aaa201
#
_entry.id   a086cadb274980a107944b7b93aaa201
#
_cell.length_a   1.000
_cell.length_b   1.000
_cell.length_c   1.000
_cell.angle_alpha   90.00
_cell.angle_beta   90.00
_cell.angle_gamma   90.00
#
_symmetry.space_group_name_H-M   'P 1'
#
loop_
_entity.id
_entity.type
_entity.pdbx_description
1 polymer ?
#
loop_
_entity_poly.entity_id
_entity_poly.type
_entity_poly.pdbx_seq_one_letter_code
_entity_poly.pdbx_strand_id
1 'polypeptide(L)'
;MSEITDKDKRKEKSGEVLVFAGTTEGRKVSACLAAAGVGHTVCVATEYGGIVLNPHPLVRVRRGRMNREEITAFLQHERFKAVVDATHPYAKEITHNIKEAVKELAEQGNNIVCLRLKRDNTRPDRLEDHIAFFETNEECAEALEHTEGNILLTTGSKELPIYCRSENMKSRLYVRVLPGMESLSLCMEQGICGKQIIAMQGPFTAEMNEAMIRQYRISCLVTKESGVSGGYGEKLEAAVKTGTQVFVIGRPEEEEGYSFAETCAELEKICGKEFRKQGRLEITLAGIGMGHENCMTEEVRKAVEEADILFGAERMFREPSLKCCKGNCKEIYFAYKAEQIIPCLREAQEKNQFTEDKRAVVLFSGDSGFYSGCHALYAALEQEIRKQRLRAEVRIMPGISSVACLASCIGISYQDAAVYSMHGKEVCNLIRRIKHNSKTFLLMSGVRDVNSLGRLLIEADMTECRIVTGYRLSYEDQMVTNHTPQECCELNREGLYTCFVSNPYATDRQLTHGIADVEFVRDKVPMTKEEIREVSICKLRLHDKAVVYDVGSGTGSVAMETASLSDDIQVYAIERNKEAVSLIKRNQEKFGLQNITVVEGAAPESLSGLPKATHAFIGGSGGRLKDILSVLRQINPEMRVVINAVTMETVCEVKEILSLYDIREEEIVQIQASRARKAGNYHLMQAENPVWICAFRFTGD
;
A
#
# COMPACT_ATOMS: atom_id res chain seq x y z
N MET A 1 -25.96 0.72 64.41
CA MET A 1 -25.55 -0.58 63.85
C MET A 1 -26.84 -1.29 63.45
N SER A 2 -27.26 -1.15 62.20
CA SER A 2 -28.43 -1.82 61.62
C SER A 2 -27.94 -2.95 60.74
N GLU A 3 -28.35 -4.15 61.11
CA GLU A 3 -28.13 -5.38 60.33
C GLU A 3 -28.70 -5.22 58.91
N ILE A 4 -27.80 -5.16 57.93
CA ILE A 4 -28.16 -5.29 56.54
C ILE A 4 -28.36 -6.78 56.32
N THR A 5 -29.64 -7.16 56.15
CA THR A 5 -30.07 -8.53 55.98
C THR A 5 -29.57 -9.13 54.68
N ASP A 6 -29.17 -10.38 54.72
CA ASP A 6 -28.63 -11.25 53.67
C ASP A 6 -29.56 -11.42 52.46
N LYS A 7 -30.74 -10.80 52.44
CA LYS A 7 -31.71 -10.77 51.33
C LYS A 7 -31.39 -9.71 50.25
N ASP A 8 -30.65 -8.63 50.58
CA ASP A 8 -30.29 -7.59 49.59
C ASP A 8 -29.06 -7.93 48.77
N LYS A 9 -28.24 -8.90 49.20
CA LYS A 9 -27.08 -9.39 48.41
C LYS A 9 -27.40 -10.38 47.32
N ARG A 10 -28.66 -10.85 47.19
CA ARG A 10 -29.11 -11.81 46.13
C ARG A 10 -29.80 -11.16 44.95
N LYS A 11 -29.98 -9.84 44.89
CA LYS A 11 -30.68 -9.12 43.83
C LYS A 11 -29.80 -8.61 42.69
N GLU A 12 -28.50 -8.79 42.75
CA GLU A 12 -27.59 -8.32 41.70
C GLU A 12 -26.80 -9.48 41.14
N LYS A 13 -27.31 -10.22 40.16
CA LYS A 13 -26.54 -11.00 39.17
C LYS A 13 -27.36 -12.06 38.43
N SER A 14 -28.55 -11.74 37.94
CA SER A 14 -29.09 -12.54 36.80
C SER A 14 -28.49 -12.00 35.51
N GLY A 15 -27.80 -12.84 34.72
CA GLY A 15 -27.28 -12.44 33.43
C GLY A 15 -28.44 -12.11 32.50
N GLU A 16 -28.33 -11.01 31.73
CA GLU A 16 -29.41 -10.57 30.83
C GLU A 16 -29.51 -11.44 29.57
N VAL A 17 -28.43 -12.14 29.19
CA VAL A 17 -28.30 -12.93 27.94
C VAL A 17 -27.76 -14.32 28.24
N LEU A 18 -28.35 -15.33 27.61
CA LEU A 18 -27.83 -16.71 27.60
C LEU A 18 -27.19 -17.03 26.26
N VAL A 19 -25.95 -17.48 26.26
CA VAL A 19 -25.21 -17.85 25.04
C VAL A 19 -24.87 -19.33 25.07
N PHE A 20 -25.45 -20.09 24.15
CA PHE A 20 -25.01 -21.46 23.90
C PHE A 20 -23.77 -21.42 22.99
N ALA A 21 -22.59 -21.60 23.57
CA ALA A 21 -21.32 -21.52 22.91
C ALA A 21 -20.71 -22.90 22.67
N GLY A 22 -20.04 -23.06 21.61
CA GLY A 22 -19.28 -24.25 21.20
C GLY A 22 -18.32 -23.91 20.06
N THR A 23 -18.35 -22.63 19.67
CA THR A 23 -17.66 -22.13 18.49
C THR A 23 -16.88 -20.85 18.80
N THR A 24 -16.03 -20.44 17.87
CA THR A 24 -15.30 -19.16 17.94
C THR A 24 -16.26 -17.97 17.98
N GLU A 25 -17.35 -18.05 17.20
CA GLU A 25 -18.39 -17.01 17.13
C GLU A 25 -19.09 -16.80 18.47
N GLY A 26 -19.41 -17.89 19.18
CA GLY A 26 -20.00 -17.81 20.51
C GLY A 26 -19.08 -17.15 21.54
N ARG A 27 -17.77 -17.35 21.42
CA ARG A 27 -16.76 -16.66 22.25
C ARG A 27 -16.71 -15.16 21.93
N LYS A 28 -16.78 -14.79 20.63
CA LYS A 28 -16.83 -13.39 20.20
C LYS A 28 -18.05 -12.68 20.75
N VAL A 29 -19.25 -13.29 20.69
CA VAL A 29 -20.46 -12.72 21.30
C VAL A 29 -20.31 -12.52 22.79
N SER A 30 -19.78 -13.50 23.51
CA SER A 30 -19.50 -13.37 24.95
C SER A 30 -18.54 -12.22 25.26
N ALA A 31 -17.46 -12.08 24.48
CA ALA A 31 -16.50 -10.98 24.64
C ALA A 31 -17.16 -9.61 24.38
N CYS A 32 -18.02 -9.47 23.35
CA CYS A 32 -18.77 -8.24 23.07
C CYS A 32 -19.70 -7.87 24.21
N LEU A 33 -20.46 -8.83 24.75
CA LEU A 33 -21.36 -8.62 25.88
C LEU A 33 -20.59 -8.17 27.15
N ALA A 34 -19.46 -8.81 27.44
CA ALA A 34 -18.60 -8.46 28.56
C ALA A 34 -18.02 -7.05 28.41
N ALA A 35 -17.55 -6.69 27.22
CA ALA A 35 -17.01 -5.35 26.91
C ALA A 35 -18.07 -4.25 27.02
N ALA A 36 -19.34 -4.55 26.69
CA ALA A 36 -20.48 -3.66 26.85
C ALA A 36 -20.99 -3.58 28.30
N GLY A 37 -20.38 -4.30 29.22
CA GLY A 37 -20.82 -4.35 30.63
C GLY A 37 -22.15 -5.10 30.80
N VAL A 38 -22.48 -6.07 29.92
CA VAL A 38 -23.68 -6.90 30.01
C VAL A 38 -23.34 -8.21 30.71
N GLY A 39 -24.01 -8.46 31.85
CA GLY A 39 -23.92 -9.75 32.55
C GLY A 39 -24.57 -10.86 31.71
N HIS A 40 -23.86 -11.95 31.45
CA HIS A 40 -24.39 -13.05 30.66
C HIS A 40 -23.90 -14.42 31.12
N THR A 41 -24.65 -15.45 30.73
CA THR A 41 -24.30 -16.85 31.00
C THR A 41 -23.91 -17.55 29.71
N VAL A 42 -22.79 -18.27 29.73
CA VAL A 42 -22.31 -19.05 28.59
C VAL A 42 -22.44 -20.54 28.91
N CYS A 43 -23.23 -21.27 28.12
CA CYS A 43 -23.38 -22.72 28.21
C CYS A 43 -22.41 -23.42 27.26
N VAL A 44 -21.62 -24.38 27.77
CA VAL A 44 -20.67 -25.18 26.99
C VAL A 44 -20.88 -26.67 27.30
N ALA A 45 -20.88 -27.50 26.26
CA ALA A 45 -21.19 -28.93 26.36
C ALA A 45 -20.06 -29.77 26.99
N THR A 46 -18.80 -29.29 26.97
CA THR A 46 -17.62 -30.01 27.43
C THR A 46 -16.77 -29.20 28.38
N GLU A 47 -15.96 -29.87 29.22
CA GLU A 47 -15.01 -29.21 30.14
C GLU A 47 -14.01 -28.31 29.40
N TYR A 48 -13.58 -28.72 28.20
CA TYR A 48 -12.66 -27.96 27.35
C TYR A 48 -13.24 -26.66 26.84
N GLY A 49 -14.54 -26.60 26.54
CA GLY A 49 -15.20 -25.37 26.14
C GLY A 49 -15.13 -24.28 27.20
N GLY A 50 -15.09 -24.65 28.49
CA GLY A 50 -14.96 -23.73 29.60
C GLY A 50 -13.54 -23.21 29.84
N ILE A 51 -12.51 -23.92 29.41
CA ILE A 51 -11.09 -23.53 29.61
C ILE A 51 -10.68 -22.41 28.63
N VAL A 52 -11.33 -22.35 27.49
CA VAL A 52 -11.01 -21.40 26.38
C VAL A 52 -11.70 -20.06 26.53
N LEU A 53 -12.58 -19.88 27.53
CA LEU A 53 -13.20 -18.60 27.84
C LEU A 53 -12.33 -17.82 28.82
N ASN A 54 -12.01 -16.56 28.50
CA ASN A 54 -11.29 -15.68 29.41
C ASN A 54 -12.13 -15.41 30.66
N PRO A 55 -11.61 -15.57 31.86
CA PRO A 55 -12.33 -15.27 33.12
C PRO A 55 -12.71 -13.78 33.13
N HIS A 56 -14.01 -13.49 33.29
CA HIS A 56 -14.50 -12.13 33.39
C HIS A 56 -15.63 -12.04 34.43
N PRO A 57 -15.68 -10.97 35.26
CA PRO A 57 -16.66 -10.86 36.35
C PRO A 57 -18.13 -10.89 35.89
N LEU A 58 -18.41 -10.50 34.66
CA LEU A 58 -19.75 -10.46 34.04
C LEU A 58 -20.13 -11.75 33.31
N VAL A 59 -19.21 -12.74 33.22
CA VAL A 59 -19.41 -14.00 32.51
C VAL A 59 -19.60 -15.14 33.52
N ARG A 60 -20.75 -15.78 33.47
CA ARG A 60 -21.04 -16.99 34.21
C ARG A 60 -20.96 -18.20 33.27
N VAL A 61 -20.11 -19.16 33.56
CA VAL A 61 -19.99 -20.36 32.71
C VAL A 61 -20.75 -21.53 33.31
N ARG A 62 -21.67 -22.09 32.53
CA ARG A 62 -22.37 -23.34 32.86
C ARG A 62 -21.85 -24.47 31.96
N ARG A 63 -21.48 -25.59 32.58
CA ARG A 63 -20.94 -26.76 31.90
C ARG A 63 -21.97 -27.88 31.87
N GLY A 64 -21.98 -28.66 30.77
CA GLY A 64 -22.84 -29.81 30.62
C GLY A 64 -23.85 -29.65 29.49
N ARG A 65 -24.31 -30.80 28.97
CA ARG A 65 -25.42 -30.85 27.99
C ARG A 65 -26.73 -30.62 28.70
N MET A 66 -27.68 -30.02 28.01
CA MET A 66 -29.03 -29.74 28.51
C MET A 66 -30.05 -30.26 27.51
N ASN A 67 -31.05 -30.98 28.03
CA ASN A 67 -32.23 -31.35 27.25
C ASN A 67 -33.24 -30.19 27.22
N ARG A 68 -34.36 -30.37 26.51
CA ARG A 68 -35.41 -29.37 26.34
C ARG A 68 -35.97 -28.89 27.67
N GLU A 69 -36.33 -29.83 28.59
CA GLU A 69 -36.97 -29.54 29.88
C GLU A 69 -36.00 -28.75 30.79
N GLU A 70 -34.73 -29.11 30.78
CA GLU A 70 -33.69 -28.41 31.54
C GLU A 70 -33.42 -27.00 30.99
N ILE A 71 -33.51 -26.76 29.68
CA ILE A 71 -33.42 -25.45 29.06
C ILE A 71 -34.63 -24.60 29.46
N THR A 72 -35.85 -25.14 29.31
CA THR A 72 -37.08 -24.44 29.70
C THR A 72 -37.05 -24.01 31.15
N ALA A 73 -36.75 -24.94 32.07
CA ALA A 73 -36.64 -24.65 33.51
C ALA A 73 -35.56 -23.59 33.80
N PHE A 74 -34.42 -23.63 33.14
CA PHE A 74 -33.34 -22.68 33.30
C PHE A 74 -33.72 -21.28 32.82
N LEU A 75 -34.35 -21.16 31.68
CA LEU A 75 -34.85 -19.90 31.12
C LEU A 75 -35.93 -19.27 32.00
N GLN A 76 -36.85 -20.07 32.60
CA GLN A 76 -37.87 -19.60 33.53
C GLN A 76 -37.27 -19.06 34.84
N HIS A 77 -36.26 -19.75 35.37
CA HIS A 77 -35.69 -19.43 36.68
C HIS A 77 -34.84 -18.16 36.67
N GLU A 78 -34.00 -17.98 35.61
CA GLU A 78 -32.97 -16.90 35.55
C GLU A 78 -33.43 -15.63 34.84
N ARG A 79 -34.62 -15.62 34.18
CA ARG A 79 -35.23 -14.46 33.53
C ARG A 79 -34.36 -13.77 32.44
N PHE A 80 -33.81 -14.55 31.51
CA PHE A 80 -33.06 -14.02 30.42
C PHE A 80 -33.95 -13.20 29.45
N LYS A 81 -33.39 -12.14 28.87
CA LYS A 81 -34.02 -11.32 27.81
C LYS A 81 -33.83 -11.91 26.43
N ALA A 82 -32.67 -12.54 26.20
CA ALA A 82 -32.31 -13.17 24.92
C ALA A 82 -31.52 -14.46 25.12
N VAL A 83 -31.66 -15.34 24.13
CA VAL A 83 -30.87 -16.55 23.96
C VAL A 83 -30.12 -16.46 22.63
N VAL A 84 -28.83 -16.63 22.65
CA VAL A 84 -28.00 -16.72 21.44
C VAL A 84 -27.57 -18.18 21.24
N ASP A 85 -28.02 -18.77 20.14
CA ASP A 85 -27.55 -20.08 19.71
C ASP A 85 -26.36 -19.91 18.78
N ALA A 86 -25.18 -20.00 19.35
CA ALA A 86 -23.89 -20.01 18.65
C ALA A 86 -23.25 -21.40 18.69
N THR A 87 -24.06 -22.46 18.66
CA THR A 87 -23.59 -23.84 18.61
C THR A 87 -23.10 -24.19 17.19
N HIS A 88 -22.41 -25.32 17.08
CA HIS A 88 -21.93 -25.80 15.79
C HIS A 88 -23.07 -26.10 14.82
N PRO A 89 -23.00 -25.80 13.52
CA PRO A 89 -24.08 -26.08 12.55
C PRO A 89 -24.59 -27.52 12.56
N TYR A 90 -23.74 -28.47 12.85
CA TYR A 90 -24.09 -29.89 12.96
C TYR A 90 -24.71 -30.30 14.32
N ALA A 91 -24.82 -29.37 15.26
CA ALA A 91 -25.42 -29.66 16.55
C ALA A 91 -26.96 -29.47 16.50
N LYS A 92 -27.64 -30.16 15.56
CA LYS A 92 -29.08 -30.03 15.29
C LYS A 92 -29.96 -30.25 16.52
N GLU A 93 -29.61 -31.23 17.38
CA GLU A 93 -30.36 -31.59 18.59
C GLU A 93 -30.48 -30.42 19.57
N ILE A 94 -29.35 -29.79 19.93
CA ILE A 94 -29.38 -28.67 20.89
C ILE A 94 -30.06 -27.44 20.30
N THR A 95 -29.87 -27.13 19.02
CA THR A 95 -30.57 -26.07 18.31
C THR A 95 -32.10 -26.28 18.32
N HIS A 96 -32.53 -27.52 18.08
CA HIS A 96 -33.94 -27.88 18.16
C HIS A 96 -34.49 -27.71 19.59
N ASN A 97 -33.79 -28.22 20.60
CA ASN A 97 -34.17 -28.09 22.01
C ASN A 97 -34.26 -26.63 22.45
N ILE A 98 -33.34 -25.75 21.99
CA ILE A 98 -33.41 -24.30 22.28
C ILE A 98 -34.66 -23.68 21.66
N LYS A 99 -34.95 -23.96 20.37
CA LYS A 99 -36.11 -23.42 19.68
C LYS A 99 -37.43 -23.85 20.35
N GLU A 100 -37.55 -25.13 20.68
CA GLU A 100 -38.76 -25.65 21.33
C GLU A 100 -38.96 -25.09 22.75
N ALA A 101 -37.89 -24.97 23.55
CA ALA A 101 -37.95 -24.40 24.88
C ALA A 101 -38.38 -22.91 24.84
N VAL A 102 -37.85 -22.11 23.89
CA VAL A 102 -38.23 -20.71 23.74
C VAL A 102 -39.68 -20.58 23.27
N LYS A 103 -40.15 -21.44 22.34
CA LYS A 103 -41.52 -21.48 21.88
C LYS A 103 -42.51 -21.83 22.99
N GLU A 104 -42.22 -22.83 23.81
CA GLU A 104 -43.04 -23.22 24.96
C GLU A 104 -43.17 -22.07 25.96
N LEU A 105 -42.08 -21.30 26.21
CA LEU A 105 -42.13 -20.14 27.10
C LEU A 105 -42.94 -18.98 26.51
N ALA A 106 -42.90 -18.77 25.21
CA ALA A 106 -43.68 -17.76 24.52
C ALA A 106 -45.20 -18.06 24.64
N GLU A 107 -45.61 -19.32 24.54
CA GLU A 107 -47.00 -19.77 24.74
C GLU A 107 -47.49 -19.53 26.20
N GLN A 108 -46.54 -19.49 27.16
CA GLN A 108 -46.80 -19.17 28.56
C GLN A 108 -46.73 -17.66 28.87
N GLY A 109 -46.58 -16.81 27.85
CA GLY A 109 -46.51 -15.35 27.98
C GLY A 109 -45.13 -14.79 28.33
N ASN A 110 -44.08 -15.62 28.28
CA ASN A 110 -42.69 -15.20 28.52
C ASN A 110 -41.95 -15.10 27.21
N ASN A 111 -41.88 -13.90 26.60
CA ASN A 111 -41.28 -13.66 25.31
C ASN A 111 -39.74 -13.45 25.45
N ILE A 112 -38.97 -14.49 25.12
CA ILE A 112 -37.49 -14.45 25.07
C ILE A 112 -37.09 -14.43 23.60
N VAL A 113 -36.23 -13.50 23.21
CA VAL A 113 -35.72 -13.41 21.83
C VAL A 113 -34.66 -14.50 21.60
N CYS A 114 -34.86 -15.33 20.58
CA CYS A 114 -33.88 -16.36 20.20
C CYS A 114 -33.15 -15.93 18.92
N LEU A 115 -31.83 -15.82 19.00
CA LEU A 115 -30.95 -15.42 17.92
C LEU A 115 -30.04 -16.59 17.51
N ARG A 116 -30.30 -17.19 16.34
CA ARG A 116 -29.39 -18.20 15.75
C ARG A 116 -28.28 -17.51 14.98
N LEU A 117 -27.02 -17.75 15.36
CA LEU A 117 -25.87 -17.15 14.73
C LEU A 117 -25.41 -17.97 13.53
N LYS A 118 -25.40 -17.36 12.32
CA LYS A 118 -24.87 -17.92 11.08
C LYS A 118 -23.36 -17.73 10.97
N ARG A 119 -22.70 -18.58 10.23
CA ARG A 119 -21.31 -18.42 9.83
C ARG A 119 -21.21 -17.89 8.42
N ASP A 120 -20.17 -17.06 8.15
CA ASP A 120 -19.90 -16.55 6.81
C ASP A 120 -19.39 -17.67 5.88
N ASN A 121 -19.98 -17.71 4.67
CA ASN A 121 -19.62 -18.65 3.63
C ASN A 121 -18.50 -18.11 2.76
N THR A 122 -17.28 -18.62 2.88
CA THR A 122 -16.20 -18.39 1.91
C THR A 122 -15.81 -19.70 1.25
N ARG A 123 -16.22 -19.89 -0.02
CA ARG A 123 -15.69 -20.93 -0.91
C ARG A 123 -14.42 -20.40 -1.58
N PRO A 124 -13.28 -21.13 -1.58
CA PRO A 124 -12.12 -20.77 -2.40
C PRO A 124 -12.36 -21.20 -3.86
N ASP A 125 -12.31 -20.25 -4.79
CA ASP A 125 -12.63 -20.41 -6.22
C ASP A 125 -11.60 -21.16 -7.09
N ARG A 126 -10.59 -21.84 -6.53
CA ARG A 126 -9.53 -22.49 -7.33
C ARG A 126 -8.98 -23.77 -6.70
N LEU A 127 -9.73 -24.88 -6.70
CA LEU A 127 -9.14 -26.18 -6.32
C LEU A 127 -10.04 -27.37 -6.77
N GLU A 128 -10.41 -27.48 -8.06
CA GLU A 128 -11.40 -28.47 -8.52
C GLU A 128 -10.89 -29.93 -8.70
N ASP A 129 -9.58 -30.16 -8.87
CA ASP A 129 -9.08 -31.49 -9.29
C ASP A 129 -8.78 -32.50 -8.18
N HIS A 130 -8.76 -32.10 -6.90
CA HIS A 130 -8.42 -32.98 -5.76
C HIS A 130 -9.47 -33.03 -4.64
N ILE A 131 -10.64 -32.39 -4.82
CA ILE A 131 -11.66 -32.28 -3.78
C ILE A 131 -12.97 -32.91 -4.26
N ALA A 132 -13.44 -33.90 -3.49
CA ALA A 132 -14.76 -34.50 -3.69
C ALA A 132 -15.72 -34.06 -2.58
N PHE A 133 -16.94 -33.61 -2.95
CA PHE A 133 -17.99 -33.18 -2.01
C PHE A 133 -19.06 -34.24 -1.88
N PHE A 134 -19.53 -34.45 -0.64
CA PHE A 134 -20.58 -35.40 -0.28
C PHE A 134 -21.62 -34.72 0.59
N GLU A 135 -22.89 -35.10 0.44
CA GLU A 135 -23.97 -34.57 1.27
C GLU A 135 -23.98 -35.26 2.66
N THR A 136 -23.64 -36.51 2.73
CA THR A 136 -23.71 -37.33 3.95
C THR A 136 -22.39 -38.04 4.27
N ASN A 137 -22.22 -38.46 5.54
CA ASN A 137 -21.09 -39.26 5.95
C ASN A 137 -21.16 -40.69 5.32
N GLU A 138 -22.35 -41.18 5.08
CA GLU A 138 -22.61 -42.50 4.45
C GLU A 138 -22.07 -42.53 3.02
N GLU A 139 -22.44 -41.54 2.19
CA GLU A 139 -21.93 -41.43 0.82
C GLU A 139 -20.40 -41.29 0.78
N CYS A 140 -19.86 -40.46 1.70
CA CYS A 140 -18.42 -40.32 1.82
C CYS A 140 -17.74 -41.66 2.19
N ALA A 141 -18.32 -42.44 3.11
CA ALA A 141 -17.78 -43.74 3.51
C ALA A 141 -17.81 -44.75 2.36
N GLU A 142 -18.90 -44.78 1.57
CA GLU A 142 -19.00 -45.62 0.37
C GLU A 142 -17.95 -45.28 -0.67
N ALA A 143 -17.74 -44.00 -0.93
CA ALA A 143 -16.70 -43.53 -1.86
C ALA A 143 -15.29 -43.93 -1.40
N LEU A 144 -15.01 -43.85 -0.08
CA LEU A 144 -13.72 -44.23 0.50
C LEU A 144 -13.41 -45.72 0.42
N GLU A 145 -14.42 -46.60 0.34
CA GLU A 145 -14.19 -48.03 0.13
C GLU A 145 -13.49 -48.36 -1.20
N HIS A 146 -13.67 -47.51 -2.19
CA HIS A 146 -13.06 -47.61 -3.52
C HIS A 146 -11.69 -46.90 -3.64
N THR A 147 -11.15 -46.37 -2.53
CA THR A 147 -9.83 -45.74 -2.50
C THR A 147 -8.77 -46.65 -1.90
N GLU A 148 -7.50 -46.31 -2.17
CA GLU A 148 -6.35 -47.01 -1.58
C GLU A 148 -5.59 -46.09 -0.60
N GLY A 149 -4.79 -46.71 0.29
CA GLY A 149 -3.94 -46.00 1.25
C GLY A 149 -4.67 -45.60 2.54
N ASN A 150 -3.97 -44.85 3.40
CA ASN A 150 -4.49 -44.48 4.72
C ASN A 150 -5.44 -43.27 4.66
N ILE A 151 -6.39 -43.25 5.54
CA ILE A 151 -7.45 -42.22 5.62
C ILE A 151 -7.31 -41.47 6.93
N LEU A 152 -7.22 -40.10 6.86
CA LEU A 152 -7.30 -39.22 8.03
C LEU A 152 -8.71 -38.70 8.20
N LEU A 153 -9.42 -39.20 9.21
CA LEU A 153 -10.77 -38.76 9.55
C LEU A 153 -10.72 -37.63 10.57
N THR A 154 -11.22 -36.46 10.17
CA THR A 154 -11.25 -35.22 11.02
C THR A 154 -12.67 -34.76 11.33
N THR A 155 -13.68 -35.61 11.15
CA THR A 155 -15.11 -35.31 11.37
C THR A 155 -15.54 -35.49 12.84
N GLY A 156 -14.66 -36.01 13.70
CA GLY A 156 -14.91 -36.27 15.11
C GLY A 156 -15.30 -37.71 15.40
N SER A 157 -15.40 -38.09 16.68
CA SER A 157 -15.64 -39.46 17.12
C SER A 157 -17.08 -39.96 16.94
N LYS A 158 -18.07 -39.07 16.89
CA LYS A 158 -19.50 -39.46 16.82
C LYS A 158 -19.89 -40.14 15.50
N GLU A 159 -19.23 -39.75 14.41
CA GLU A 159 -19.50 -40.27 13.06
C GLU A 159 -18.68 -41.53 12.76
N LEU A 160 -17.78 -41.92 13.67
CA LEU A 160 -16.85 -43.03 13.49
C LEU A 160 -17.51 -44.36 13.16
N PRO A 161 -18.70 -44.76 13.74
CA PRO A 161 -19.36 -45.99 13.41
C PRO A 161 -19.70 -46.16 11.91
N ILE A 162 -19.93 -45.05 11.19
CA ILE A 162 -20.22 -45.07 9.75
C ILE A 162 -19.01 -45.54 8.95
N TYR A 163 -17.81 -45.09 9.35
CA TYR A 163 -16.53 -45.41 8.70
C TYR A 163 -15.91 -46.72 9.16
N CYS A 164 -16.44 -47.36 10.21
CA CYS A 164 -15.92 -48.61 10.76
C CYS A 164 -16.73 -49.84 10.34
N ARG A 165 -17.59 -49.74 9.30
CA ARG A 165 -18.48 -50.82 8.84
C ARG A 165 -17.71 -51.99 8.20
N SER A 166 -16.56 -51.75 7.56
CA SER A 166 -15.71 -52.81 6.98
C SER A 166 -14.36 -52.86 7.66
N GLU A 167 -13.84 -54.11 7.87
CA GLU A 167 -12.52 -54.32 8.48
C GLU A 167 -11.38 -53.76 7.60
N ASN A 168 -11.56 -53.76 6.28
CA ASN A 168 -10.61 -53.16 5.35
C ASN A 168 -10.47 -51.64 5.59
N MET A 169 -11.58 -50.92 5.64
CA MET A 169 -11.57 -49.47 5.89
C MET A 169 -11.02 -49.17 7.29
N LYS A 170 -11.46 -49.92 8.30
CA LYS A 170 -11.05 -49.76 9.70
C LYS A 170 -9.53 -49.89 9.88
N SER A 171 -8.90 -50.80 9.17
CA SER A 171 -7.45 -51.00 9.22
C SER A 171 -6.63 -49.80 8.69
N ARG A 172 -7.23 -48.99 7.81
CA ARG A 172 -6.64 -47.84 7.13
C ARG A 172 -6.94 -46.49 7.82
N LEU A 173 -7.88 -46.45 8.79
CA LEU A 173 -8.31 -45.25 9.46
C LEU A 173 -7.29 -44.73 10.47
N TYR A 174 -7.02 -43.45 10.38
CA TYR A 174 -6.39 -42.60 11.42
C TYR A 174 -7.41 -41.55 11.83
N VAL A 175 -7.76 -41.51 13.10
CA VAL A 175 -8.88 -40.71 13.58
C VAL A 175 -8.38 -39.57 14.47
N ARG A 176 -8.60 -38.33 14.06
CA ARG A 176 -8.26 -37.19 14.87
C ARG A 176 -9.45 -36.72 15.70
N VAL A 177 -9.28 -36.78 17.02
CA VAL A 177 -10.31 -36.49 18.01
C VAL A 177 -9.81 -35.56 19.09
N LEU A 178 -10.73 -34.93 19.83
CA LEU A 178 -10.37 -34.20 21.03
C LEU A 178 -9.83 -35.15 22.12
N PRO A 179 -8.84 -34.73 22.93
CA PRO A 179 -8.22 -35.54 23.97
C PRO A 179 -9.11 -35.70 25.20
N GLY A 180 -10.38 -36.05 25.02
CA GLY A 180 -11.36 -36.29 26.07
C GLY A 180 -11.75 -37.77 26.18
N MET A 181 -12.03 -38.25 27.40
CA MET A 181 -12.37 -39.62 27.66
C MET A 181 -13.54 -40.13 26.81
N GLU A 182 -14.60 -39.32 26.61
CA GLU A 182 -15.72 -39.64 25.76
C GLU A 182 -15.28 -40.00 24.32
N SER A 183 -14.41 -39.13 23.73
CA SER A 183 -13.93 -39.31 22.35
C SER A 183 -13.04 -40.54 22.23
N LEU A 184 -12.21 -40.81 23.23
CA LEU A 184 -11.32 -41.97 23.26
C LEU A 184 -12.12 -43.28 23.44
N SER A 185 -13.11 -43.29 24.32
CA SER A 185 -14.00 -44.44 24.53
C SER A 185 -14.74 -44.82 23.25
N LEU A 186 -15.32 -43.84 22.54
CA LEU A 186 -15.97 -44.08 21.26
C LEU A 186 -15.03 -44.66 20.20
N CYS A 187 -13.78 -44.24 20.16
CA CYS A 187 -12.77 -44.84 19.27
C CYS A 187 -12.50 -46.32 19.64
N MET A 188 -12.31 -46.60 20.93
CA MET A 188 -12.02 -47.95 21.42
C MET A 188 -13.21 -48.89 21.21
N GLU A 189 -14.44 -48.47 21.44
CA GLU A 189 -15.67 -49.23 21.17
C GLU A 189 -15.80 -49.65 19.70
N GLN A 190 -15.29 -48.82 18.77
CA GLN A 190 -15.26 -49.15 17.35
C GLN A 190 -14.00 -49.96 16.96
N GLY A 191 -13.17 -50.33 17.94
CA GLY A 191 -11.95 -51.09 17.73
C GLY A 191 -10.79 -50.31 17.10
N ILE A 192 -10.86 -49.00 17.10
CA ILE A 192 -9.74 -48.11 16.73
C ILE A 192 -8.85 -47.94 17.95
N CYS A 193 -7.55 -48.22 17.83
CA CYS A 193 -6.66 -48.18 18.98
C CYS A 193 -5.22 -47.83 18.60
N GLY A 194 -4.41 -47.53 19.61
CA GLY A 194 -2.98 -47.26 19.47
C GLY A 194 -2.68 -46.07 18.54
N LYS A 195 -1.82 -46.28 17.56
CA LYS A 195 -1.36 -45.26 16.60
C LYS A 195 -2.45 -44.71 15.67
N GLN A 196 -3.60 -45.38 15.60
CA GLN A 196 -4.73 -44.94 14.80
C GLN A 196 -5.51 -43.77 15.44
N ILE A 197 -5.32 -43.55 16.74
CA ILE A 197 -5.97 -42.43 17.45
C ILE A 197 -4.99 -41.26 17.57
N ILE A 198 -5.36 -40.09 16.99
CA ILE A 198 -4.63 -38.87 17.10
C ILE A 198 -5.44 -37.93 18.01
N ALA A 199 -5.17 -37.99 19.31
CA ALA A 199 -5.89 -37.20 20.32
C ALA A 199 -5.23 -35.85 20.49
N MET A 200 -5.73 -34.82 19.78
CA MET A 200 -5.15 -33.46 19.77
C MET A 200 -6.25 -32.39 19.71
N GLN A 201 -5.95 -31.24 20.32
CA GLN A 201 -6.81 -30.06 20.29
C GLN A 201 -6.28 -29.02 19.30
N GLY A 202 -7.14 -28.53 18.38
CA GLY A 202 -6.82 -27.42 17.45
C GLY A 202 -6.80 -26.04 18.14
N PRO A 203 -6.50 -24.98 17.39
CA PRO A 203 -6.38 -24.94 15.93
C PRO A 203 -5.09 -25.57 15.40
N PHE A 204 -5.14 -26.13 14.17
CA PHE A 204 -4.00 -26.78 13.51
C PHE A 204 -3.56 -25.93 12.33
N THR A 205 -2.26 -25.61 12.24
CA THR A 205 -1.68 -24.93 11.07
C THR A 205 -1.59 -25.86 9.86
N ALA A 206 -1.35 -25.30 8.67
CA ALA A 206 -1.13 -26.09 7.46
C ALA A 206 0.07 -27.01 7.60
N GLU A 207 1.17 -26.56 8.22
CA GLU A 207 2.38 -27.34 8.46
C GLU A 207 2.12 -28.54 9.39
N MET A 208 1.29 -28.35 10.43
CA MET A 208 0.92 -29.43 11.33
C MET A 208 0.07 -30.49 10.61
N ASN A 209 -0.89 -30.06 9.79
CA ASN A 209 -1.68 -30.97 8.96
C ASN A 209 -0.80 -31.69 7.94
N GLU A 210 0.14 -31.02 7.28
CA GLU A 210 1.12 -31.60 6.37
C GLU A 210 2.00 -32.65 7.07
N ALA A 211 2.51 -32.33 8.27
CA ALA A 211 3.30 -33.28 9.06
C ALA A 211 2.52 -34.54 9.39
N MET A 212 1.25 -34.42 9.79
CA MET A 212 0.39 -35.61 10.05
C MET A 212 0.13 -36.41 8.79
N ILE A 213 -0.18 -35.77 7.67
CA ILE A 213 -0.40 -36.45 6.38
C ILE A 213 0.84 -37.25 5.98
N ARG A 214 2.02 -36.66 6.07
CA ARG A 214 3.30 -37.35 5.73
C ARG A 214 3.64 -38.45 6.72
N GLN A 215 3.51 -38.20 8.03
CA GLN A 215 3.85 -39.15 9.10
C GLN A 215 3.03 -40.45 9.01
N TYR A 216 1.74 -40.30 8.75
CA TYR A 216 0.82 -41.45 8.69
C TYR A 216 0.54 -41.91 7.26
N ARG A 217 1.25 -41.38 6.26
CA ARG A 217 1.11 -41.71 4.83
C ARG A 217 -0.35 -41.66 4.38
N ILE A 218 -1.00 -40.53 4.66
CA ILE A 218 -2.42 -40.30 4.38
C ILE A 218 -2.62 -40.07 2.89
N SER A 219 -3.49 -40.82 2.26
CA SER A 219 -3.89 -40.70 0.87
C SER A 219 -5.22 -39.94 0.73
N CYS A 220 -6.11 -40.09 1.73
CA CYS A 220 -7.43 -39.45 1.75
C CYS A 220 -7.62 -38.69 3.06
N LEU A 221 -8.00 -37.42 2.99
CA LEU A 221 -8.37 -36.58 4.14
C LEU A 221 -9.87 -36.30 4.14
N VAL A 222 -10.57 -36.77 5.19
CA VAL A 222 -11.99 -36.50 5.36
C VAL A 222 -12.20 -35.31 6.32
N THR A 223 -12.93 -34.32 5.88
CA THR A 223 -13.25 -33.14 6.68
C THR A 223 -14.66 -32.64 6.45
N LYS A 224 -15.22 -31.89 7.41
CA LYS A 224 -16.47 -31.17 7.24
C LYS A 224 -16.19 -29.78 6.69
N GLU A 225 -17.08 -29.23 5.86
CA GLU A 225 -17.03 -27.83 5.40
C GLU A 225 -17.31 -26.91 6.59
N SER A 226 -16.27 -26.59 7.37
CA SER A 226 -16.39 -25.89 8.65
C SER A 226 -16.09 -24.40 8.62
N GLY A 227 -15.86 -23.82 7.43
CA GLY A 227 -15.50 -22.39 7.26
C GLY A 227 -14.11 -22.05 7.83
N VAL A 228 -13.73 -20.77 7.74
CA VAL A 228 -12.40 -20.26 8.14
C VAL A 228 -12.04 -20.58 9.60
N SER A 229 -13.01 -20.52 10.50
CA SER A 229 -12.78 -20.78 11.94
C SER A 229 -12.60 -22.27 12.31
N GLY A 230 -12.83 -23.21 11.39
CA GLY A 230 -12.72 -24.66 11.64
C GLY A 230 -11.43 -25.29 11.15
N GLY A 231 -10.46 -24.49 10.69
CA GLY A 231 -9.21 -25.01 10.13
C GLY A 231 -9.42 -25.74 8.80
N TYR A 232 -10.47 -25.39 8.05
CA TYR A 232 -10.76 -26.00 6.74
C TYR A 232 -9.72 -25.58 5.70
N GLY A 233 -9.37 -24.28 5.65
CA GLY A 233 -8.36 -23.74 4.73
C GLY A 233 -7.00 -24.38 4.91
N GLU A 234 -6.53 -24.53 6.15
CA GLU A 234 -5.23 -25.11 6.51
C GLU A 234 -5.15 -26.62 6.17
N LYS A 235 -6.28 -27.31 6.23
CA LYS A 235 -6.36 -28.72 5.80
C LYS A 235 -6.28 -28.85 4.29
N LEU A 236 -6.97 -27.97 3.55
CA LEU A 236 -6.91 -27.94 2.08
C LEU A 236 -5.50 -27.58 1.60
N GLU A 237 -4.88 -26.58 2.19
CA GLU A 237 -3.51 -26.18 1.85
C GLU A 237 -2.52 -27.32 2.06
N ALA A 238 -2.61 -28.02 3.19
CA ALA A 238 -1.77 -29.19 3.48
C ALA A 238 -2.01 -30.34 2.49
N ALA A 239 -3.27 -30.60 2.14
CA ALA A 239 -3.63 -31.64 1.20
C ALA A 239 -3.08 -31.38 -0.22
N VAL A 240 -3.18 -30.14 -0.69
CA VAL A 240 -2.60 -29.70 -1.98
C VAL A 240 -1.09 -29.87 -2.01
N LYS A 241 -0.39 -29.41 -0.95
CA LYS A 241 1.08 -29.56 -0.85
C LYS A 241 1.55 -31.00 -0.83
N THR A 242 0.70 -31.91 -0.38
CA THR A 242 1.05 -33.36 -0.25
C THR A 242 0.47 -34.24 -1.35
N GLY A 243 -0.38 -33.69 -2.23
CA GLY A 243 -1.10 -34.48 -3.25
C GLY A 243 -2.17 -35.41 -2.66
N THR A 244 -2.70 -35.11 -1.46
CA THR A 244 -3.70 -35.89 -0.76
C THR A 244 -5.10 -35.55 -1.28
N GLN A 245 -5.93 -36.59 -1.57
CA GLN A 245 -7.33 -36.36 -1.92
C GLN A 245 -8.15 -35.89 -0.72
N VAL A 246 -9.01 -34.89 -0.93
CA VAL A 246 -9.87 -34.36 0.13
C VAL A 246 -11.32 -34.70 -0.11
N PHE A 247 -11.94 -35.32 0.89
CA PHE A 247 -13.35 -35.69 0.94
C PHE A 247 -14.05 -34.74 1.90
N VAL A 248 -14.89 -33.87 1.36
CA VAL A 248 -15.58 -32.82 2.12
C VAL A 248 -17.02 -33.19 2.30
N ILE A 249 -17.47 -33.24 3.55
CA ILE A 249 -18.87 -33.40 3.87
C ILE A 249 -19.50 -32.04 3.94
N GLY A 250 -20.47 -31.76 3.06
CA GLY A 250 -21.17 -30.49 2.95
C GLY A 250 -21.94 -30.12 4.22
N ARG A 251 -22.32 -28.85 4.32
CA ARG A 251 -23.16 -28.37 5.43
C ARG A 251 -24.59 -28.87 5.25
N PRO A 252 -25.34 -29.15 6.35
CA PRO A 252 -26.79 -29.23 6.29
C PRO A 252 -27.36 -27.92 5.72
N GLU A 253 -28.48 -27.99 4.99
CA GLU A 253 -29.18 -26.80 4.46
C GLU A 253 -29.30 -25.69 5.51
N GLU A 254 -29.02 -24.43 5.09
CA GLU A 254 -29.00 -23.28 6.01
C GLU A 254 -30.40 -23.03 6.59
N GLU A 255 -30.53 -23.16 7.89
CA GLU A 255 -31.64 -22.58 8.64
C GLU A 255 -31.52 -21.04 8.66
N GLU A 256 -32.64 -20.35 8.70
CA GLU A 256 -32.69 -18.90 8.92
C GLU A 256 -31.94 -18.50 10.21
N GLY A 257 -31.15 -17.45 10.17
CA GLY A 257 -30.35 -16.96 11.28
C GLY A 257 -29.71 -15.61 10.98
N TYR A 258 -29.04 -15.04 11.96
CA TYR A 258 -28.41 -13.73 11.93
C TYR A 258 -26.90 -13.84 11.68
N SER A 259 -26.34 -12.93 10.93
CA SER A 259 -24.89 -12.70 10.91
C SER A 259 -24.40 -12.22 12.28
N PHE A 260 -23.10 -12.23 12.50
CA PHE A 260 -22.53 -11.71 13.74
C PHE A 260 -22.91 -10.24 13.99
N ALA A 261 -22.89 -9.41 12.93
CA ALA A 261 -23.24 -7.99 13.01
C ALA A 261 -24.71 -7.77 13.37
N GLU A 262 -25.60 -8.52 12.72
CA GLU A 262 -27.04 -8.47 13.00
C GLU A 262 -27.36 -8.97 14.41
N THR A 263 -26.67 -10.03 14.87
CA THR A 263 -26.81 -10.55 16.26
C THR A 263 -26.39 -9.49 17.28
N CYS A 264 -25.26 -8.80 17.05
CA CYS A 264 -24.81 -7.72 17.93
C CYS A 264 -25.80 -6.55 17.93
N ALA A 265 -26.30 -6.14 16.76
CA ALA A 265 -27.28 -5.05 16.65
C ALA A 265 -28.63 -5.37 17.36
N GLU A 266 -29.10 -6.61 17.28
CA GLU A 266 -30.29 -7.03 18.02
C GLU A 266 -30.04 -7.09 19.53
N LEU A 267 -28.88 -7.57 19.97
CA LEU A 267 -28.50 -7.58 21.38
C LEU A 267 -28.33 -6.17 21.94
N GLU A 268 -27.85 -5.19 21.18
CA GLU A 268 -27.82 -3.77 21.57
C GLU A 268 -29.22 -3.23 21.87
N LYS A 269 -30.19 -3.53 21.01
CA LYS A 269 -31.58 -3.13 21.22
C LYS A 269 -32.19 -3.79 22.46
N ILE A 270 -31.93 -5.09 22.65
CA ILE A 270 -32.50 -5.86 23.76
C ILE A 270 -31.90 -5.44 25.11
N CYS A 271 -30.59 -5.20 25.15
CA CYS A 271 -29.85 -4.85 26.38
C CYS A 271 -29.88 -3.34 26.66
N GLY A 272 -30.24 -2.49 25.70
CA GLY A 272 -30.22 -1.04 25.84
C GLY A 272 -28.82 -0.47 26.06
N LYS A 273 -27.79 -1.16 25.61
CA LYS A 273 -26.37 -0.76 25.75
C LYS A 273 -25.70 -0.81 24.39
N GLU A 274 -24.96 0.23 24.06
CA GLU A 274 -24.10 0.21 22.88
C GLU A 274 -22.93 -0.76 23.11
N PHE A 275 -22.76 -1.73 22.22
CA PHE A 275 -21.57 -2.56 22.23
C PHE A 275 -20.41 -1.72 21.71
N ARG A 276 -19.21 -1.88 22.32
CA ARG A 276 -18.04 -1.14 21.88
C ARG A 276 -17.92 -1.25 20.36
N LYS A 277 -17.97 -0.10 19.71
CA LYS A 277 -17.75 0.02 18.28
C LYS A 277 -16.46 -0.73 17.94
N GLN A 278 -16.54 -1.49 16.86
CA GLN A 278 -15.45 -2.26 16.24
C GLN A 278 -14.07 -1.69 16.53
N GLY A 279 -13.09 -2.54 16.90
CA GLY A 279 -11.72 -2.18 17.13
C GLY A 279 -11.14 -1.35 15.96
N ARG A 280 -10.15 -0.53 16.25
CA ARG A 280 -9.46 0.28 15.23
C ARG A 280 -8.30 -0.51 14.64
N LEU A 281 -7.92 -0.13 13.43
CA LEU A 281 -6.65 -0.56 12.83
C LEU A 281 -5.57 0.43 13.27
N GLU A 282 -4.51 -0.06 13.90
CA GLU A 282 -3.27 0.67 14.08
C GLU A 282 -2.35 0.35 12.90
N ILE A 283 -2.22 1.28 11.96
CA ILE A 283 -1.42 1.09 10.74
C ILE A 283 -0.06 1.74 10.93
N THR A 284 1.00 0.97 10.86
CA THR A 284 2.37 1.47 10.90
C THR A 284 3.01 1.37 9.52
N LEU A 285 3.47 2.50 8.98
CA LEU A 285 4.26 2.57 7.76
C LEU A 285 5.74 2.59 8.15
N ALA A 286 6.44 1.47 8.00
CA ALA A 286 7.73 1.24 8.61
C ALA A 286 8.87 1.17 7.58
N GLY A 287 9.91 2.01 7.75
CA GLY A 287 11.18 1.88 7.07
C GLY A 287 12.03 0.78 7.71
N ILE A 288 12.27 -0.31 6.98
CA ILE A 288 13.01 -1.48 7.51
C ILE A 288 14.52 -1.45 7.25
N GLY A 289 15.05 -0.32 6.78
CA GLY A 289 16.45 -0.29 6.34
C GLY A 289 16.66 -1.09 5.05
N MET A 290 17.85 -1.64 4.85
CA MET A 290 18.24 -2.19 3.55
C MET A 290 18.29 -3.71 3.48
N GLY A 291 17.82 -4.43 4.49
CA GLY A 291 17.69 -5.88 4.43
C GLY A 291 18.38 -6.67 5.54
N HIS A 292 19.30 -6.08 6.32
CA HIS A 292 19.86 -6.73 7.51
C HIS A 292 19.15 -6.25 8.78
N GLU A 293 18.93 -7.13 9.75
CA GLU A 293 18.23 -6.82 11.00
C GLU A 293 18.87 -5.67 11.79
N ASN A 294 20.20 -5.53 11.74
CA ASN A 294 20.94 -4.44 12.39
C ASN A 294 20.69 -3.05 11.77
N CYS A 295 20.07 -2.99 10.59
CA CYS A 295 19.67 -1.73 9.94
C CYS A 295 18.20 -1.36 10.23
N MET A 296 17.49 -2.20 10.96
CA MET A 296 16.13 -1.94 11.42
C MET A 296 16.19 -1.28 12.80
N THR A 297 15.41 -0.24 13.03
CA THR A 297 15.31 0.34 14.38
C THR A 297 14.59 -0.64 15.31
N GLU A 298 14.92 -0.59 16.60
CA GLU A 298 14.29 -1.45 17.62
C GLU A 298 12.77 -1.26 17.67
N GLU A 299 12.30 -0.03 17.44
CA GLU A 299 10.87 0.29 17.41
C GLU A 299 10.17 -0.38 16.23
N VAL A 300 10.78 -0.34 15.04
CA VAL A 300 10.27 -1.01 13.84
C VAL A 300 10.27 -2.53 14.03
N ARG A 301 11.35 -3.10 14.62
CA ARG A 301 11.44 -4.53 14.90
C ARG A 301 10.29 -4.98 15.79
N LYS A 302 10.03 -4.29 16.89
CA LYS A 302 8.90 -4.58 17.77
C LYS A 302 7.54 -4.47 17.07
N ALA A 303 7.34 -3.42 16.27
CA ALA A 303 6.11 -3.24 15.51
C ALA A 303 5.85 -4.42 14.55
N VAL A 304 6.90 -4.94 13.89
CA VAL A 304 6.80 -6.10 12.99
C VAL A 304 6.52 -7.39 13.77
N GLU A 305 7.18 -7.62 14.92
CA GLU A 305 6.95 -8.77 15.78
C GLU A 305 5.53 -8.84 16.35
N GLU A 306 4.97 -7.68 16.68
CA GLU A 306 3.64 -7.54 17.27
C GLU A 306 2.52 -7.37 16.23
N ALA A 307 2.85 -7.36 14.93
CA ALA A 307 1.87 -7.16 13.87
C ALA A 307 0.92 -8.36 13.72
N ASP A 308 -0.37 -8.07 13.57
CA ASP A 308 -1.39 -9.05 13.15
C ASP A 308 -1.36 -9.23 11.64
N ILE A 309 -1.10 -8.13 10.88
CA ILE A 309 -1.10 -8.09 9.42
C ILE A 309 0.19 -7.43 8.93
N LEU A 310 0.89 -8.07 8.00
CA LEU A 310 2.09 -7.51 7.37
C LEU A 310 1.89 -7.33 5.86
N PHE A 311 2.28 -6.15 5.37
CA PHE A 311 2.33 -5.83 3.94
C PHE A 311 3.76 -5.51 3.51
N GLY A 312 4.15 -5.92 2.31
CA GLY A 312 5.45 -5.58 1.76
C GLY A 312 5.70 -6.22 0.40
N ALA A 313 6.80 -5.87 -0.25
CA ALA A 313 7.24 -6.56 -1.46
C ALA A 313 7.72 -7.98 -1.12
N GLU A 314 7.39 -8.96 -1.95
CA GLU A 314 7.73 -10.39 -1.73
C GLU A 314 9.21 -10.60 -1.39
N ARG A 315 10.12 -9.85 -2.03
CA ARG A 315 11.57 -9.92 -1.78
C ARG A 315 11.92 -9.65 -0.32
N MET A 316 11.21 -8.75 0.37
CA MET A 316 11.49 -8.38 1.76
C MET A 316 11.24 -9.56 2.71
N PHE A 317 10.22 -10.37 2.43
CA PHE A 317 9.89 -11.55 3.23
C PHE A 317 10.83 -12.76 3.00
N ARG A 318 11.64 -12.71 1.95
CA ARG A 318 12.69 -13.72 1.67
C ARG A 318 13.99 -13.41 2.43
N GLU A 319 14.16 -12.17 2.92
CA GLU A 319 15.36 -11.71 3.59
C GLU A 319 15.52 -12.31 4.99
N PRO A 320 16.76 -12.55 5.45
CA PRO A 320 17.04 -13.08 6.79
C PRO A 320 16.46 -12.22 7.91
N SER A 321 16.48 -10.88 7.74
CA SER A 321 16.04 -9.89 8.73
C SER A 321 14.57 -10.04 9.14
N LEU A 322 13.71 -10.56 8.26
CA LEU A 322 12.29 -10.77 8.55
C LEU A 322 11.96 -12.24 8.88
N LYS A 323 12.92 -13.16 8.77
CA LYS A 323 12.70 -14.56 9.16
C LYS A 323 12.47 -14.74 10.66
N CYS A 324 13.15 -13.96 11.50
CA CYS A 324 12.97 -13.96 12.94
C CYS A 324 11.62 -13.35 13.38
N CYS A 325 11.07 -12.42 12.58
CA CYS A 325 9.83 -11.72 12.90
C CYS A 325 8.56 -12.47 12.48
N LYS A 326 8.67 -13.56 11.71
CA LYS A 326 7.51 -14.33 11.20
C LYS A 326 6.74 -15.11 12.27
N GLY A 327 7.28 -15.24 13.48
CA GLY A 327 6.75 -16.16 14.49
C GLY A 327 5.33 -15.88 14.99
N ASN A 328 4.86 -14.65 14.97
CA ASN A 328 3.56 -14.25 15.53
C ASN A 328 2.59 -13.61 14.54
N CYS A 329 3.03 -13.26 13.33
CA CYS A 329 2.16 -12.63 12.34
C CYS A 329 1.18 -13.65 11.75
N LYS A 330 -0.11 -13.30 11.76
CA LYS A 330 -1.19 -14.19 11.31
C LYS A 330 -1.48 -14.07 9.81
N GLU A 331 -1.24 -12.90 9.22
CA GLU A 331 -1.60 -12.60 7.82
C GLU A 331 -0.48 -11.83 7.13
N ILE A 332 0.03 -12.34 6.00
CA ILE A 332 1.08 -11.68 5.20
C ILE A 332 0.56 -11.45 3.78
N TYR A 333 0.66 -10.20 3.31
CA TYR A 333 0.24 -9.79 1.97
C TYR A 333 1.42 -9.24 1.17
N PHE A 334 1.65 -9.78 -0.03
CA PHE A 334 2.67 -9.28 -0.96
C PHE A 334 2.14 -8.08 -1.75
N ALA A 335 1.97 -6.96 -1.06
CA ALA A 335 1.43 -5.72 -1.60
C ALA A 335 2.23 -4.51 -1.09
N TYR A 336 2.46 -3.53 -1.98
CA TYR A 336 3.22 -2.32 -1.66
C TYR A 336 2.60 -1.03 -2.26
N LYS A 337 1.53 -1.17 -3.06
CA LYS A 337 0.80 -0.03 -3.63
C LYS A 337 -0.51 0.21 -2.90
N ALA A 338 -0.93 1.46 -2.81
CA ALA A 338 -2.18 1.84 -2.14
C ALA A 338 -3.41 1.10 -2.69
N GLU A 339 -3.47 0.91 -4.01
CA GLU A 339 -4.57 0.22 -4.70
C GLU A 339 -4.71 -1.25 -4.29
N GLN A 340 -3.64 -1.85 -3.79
CA GLN A 340 -3.62 -3.24 -3.32
C GLN A 340 -3.86 -3.32 -1.81
N ILE A 341 -3.24 -2.42 -1.04
CA ILE A 341 -3.24 -2.45 0.44
C ILE A 341 -4.60 -2.02 1.00
N ILE A 342 -5.16 -0.92 0.49
CA ILE A 342 -6.40 -0.35 1.02
C ILE A 342 -7.59 -1.30 0.94
N PRO A 343 -7.84 -2.00 -0.18
CA PRO A 343 -8.89 -3.02 -0.24
C PRO A 343 -8.70 -4.15 0.79
N CYS A 344 -7.47 -4.65 0.97
CA CYS A 344 -7.17 -5.70 1.96
C CYS A 344 -7.46 -5.22 3.40
N LEU A 345 -7.07 -3.97 3.73
CA LEU A 345 -7.34 -3.40 5.05
C LEU A 345 -8.84 -3.21 5.32
N ARG A 346 -9.60 -2.79 4.30
CA ARG A 346 -11.07 -2.69 4.38
C ARG A 346 -11.69 -4.07 4.56
N GLU A 347 -11.31 -5.03 3.74
CA GLU A 347 -11.80 -6.40 3.82
C GLU A 347 -11.47 -7.03 5.19
N ALA A 348 -10.26 -6.81 5.72
CA ALA A 348 -9.88 -7.23 7.05
C ALA A 348 -10.75 -6.58 8.13
N GLN A 349 -11.11 -5.31 7.98
CA GLN A 349 -11.98 -4.61 8.91
C GLN A 349 -13.43 -5.10 8.82
N GLU A 350 -13.95 -5.37 7.61
CA GLU A 350 -15.32 -5.86 7.38
C GLU A 350 -15.51 -7.32 7.78
N LYS A 351 -14.58 -8.21 7.37
CA LYS A 351 -14.68 -9.65 7.66
C LYS A 351 -14.49 -9.99 9.13
N ASN A 352 -13.67 -9.25 9.84
CA ASN A 352 -13.27 -9.63 11.19
C ASN A 352 -13.96 -8.85 12.29
N GLN A 353 -14.93 -7.96 12.03
CA GLN A 353 -15.62 -7.16 13.06
C GLN A 353 -14.82 -7.16 14.40
N PHE A 354 -13.66 -6.46 14.38
CA PHE A 354 -12.70 -6.55 15.48
C PHE A 354 -13.33 -6.15 16.79
N THR A 355 -13.29 -7.02 17.75
CA THR A 355 -13.58 -6.69 19.16
C THR A 355 -12.39 -6.05 19.85
N GLU A 356 -11.19 -6.17 19.26
CA GLU A 356 -9.91 -5.64 19.74
C GLU A 356 -9.21 -4.89 18.60
N ASP A 357 -8.38 -3.91 18.95
CA ASP A 357 -7.55 -3.19 18.00
C ASP A 357 -6.55 -4.14 17.31
N LYS A 358 -6.38 -4.01 15.99
CA LYS A 358 -5.43 -4.81 15.21
C LYS A 358 -4.31 -3.96 14.67
N ARG A 359 -3.11 -4.53 14.64
CA ARG A 359 -1.89 -3.89 14.18
C ARG A 359 -1.54 -4.36 12.78
N ALA A 360 -1.56 -3.43 11.83
CA ALA A 360 -1.11 -3.65 10.47
C ALA A 360 0.20 -2.91 10.23
N VAL A 361 1.22 -3.59 9.69
CA VAL A 361 2.50 -2.96 9.37
C VAL A 361 2.76 -3.07 7.88
N VAL A 362 3.08 -1.94 7.25
CA VAL A 362 3.49 -1.86 5.84
C VAL A 362 4.97 -1.57 5.78
N LEU A 363 5.72 -2.44 5.12
CA LEU A 363 7.17 -2.43 5.06
C LEU A 363 7.66 -1.65 3.85
N PHE A 364 8.58 -0.72 4.07
CA PHE A 364 9.30 0.04 3.04
C PHE A 364 10.81 -0.21 3.15
N SER A 365 11.47 -0.45 2.02
CA SER A 365 12.93 -0.59 1.98
C SER A 365 13.60 0.75 2.24
N GLY A 366 14.66 0.78 3.01
CA GLY A 366 15.38 1.99 3.39
C GLY A 366 14.60 2.81 4.43
N ASP A 367 14.60 4.11 4.25
CA ASP A 367 13.86 5.07 5.06
C ASP A 367 12.48 5.37 4.47
N SER A 368 11.48 5.45 5.33
CA SER A 368 10.08 5.72 4.93
C SER A 368 9.89 7.13 4.34
N GLY A 369 10.72 8.10 4.74
CA GLY A 369 10.67 9.49 4.28
C GLY A 369 11.55 9.79 3.06
N PHE A 370 12.34 8.81 2.57
CA PHE A 370 13.38 9.07 1.58
C PHE A 370 13.17 8.27 0.30
N TYR A 371 12.68 8.92 -0.76
CA TYR A 371 12.36 8.31 -2.07
C TYR A 371 11.50 7.03 -1.99
N SER A 372 10.61 6.97 -1.03
CA SER A 372 9.75 5.84 -0.77
C SER A 372 8.30 6.13 -1.17
N GLY A 373 7.52 5.08 -1.45
CA GLY A 373 6.07 5.18 -1.69
C GLY A 373 5.25 5.46 -0.42
N CYS A 374 5.89 5.60 0.73
CA CYS A 374 5.25 5.73 2.04
C CYS A 374 4.29 6.93 2.12
N HIS A 375 4.74 8.13 1.69
CA HIS A 375 3.90 9.33 1.74
C HIS A 375 2.68 9.27 0.82
N ALA A 376 2.80 8.62 -0.35
CA ALA A 376 1.66 8.43 -1.25
C ALA A 376 0.62 7.49 -0.61
N LEU A 377 1.06 6.41 0.02
CA LEU A 377 0.18 5.52 0.77
C LEU A 377 -0.43 6.22 1.98
N TYR A 378 0.36 6.99 2.75
CA TYR A 378 -0.12 7.75 3.89
C TYR A 378 -1.25 8.69 3.49
N ALA A 379 -1.06 9.48 2.41
CA ALA A 379 -2.07 10.40 1.91
C ALA A 379 -3.36 9.66 1.45
N ALA A 380 -3.22 8.50 0.83
CA ALA A 380 -4.35 7.68 0.41
C ALA A 380 -5.11 7.10 1.61
N LEU A 381 -4.41 6.61 2.64
CA LEU A 381 -5.02 6.12 3.89
C LEU A 381 -5.76 7.23 4.63
N GLU A 382 -5.14 8.42 4.78
CA GLU A 382 -5.77 9.60 5.38
C GLU A 382 -7.07 9.98 4.64
N GLN A 383 -7.08 9.89 3.30
CA GLN A 383 -8.28 10.17 2.52
C GLN A 383 -9.41 9.16 2.80
N GLU A 384 -9.07 7.88 2.98
CA GLU A 384 -10.04 6.83 3.31
C GLU A 384 -10.59 6.98 4.72
N ILE A 385 -9.74 7.37 5.67
CA ILE A 385 -10.14 7.66 7.06
C ILE A 385 -11.09 8.86 7.09
N ARG A 386 -10.74 9.96 6.40
CA ARG A 386 -11.60 11.16 6.30
C ARG A 386 -12.95 10.86 5.65
N LYS A 387 -13.00 9.98 4.66
CA LYS A 387 -14.24 9.51 4.02
C LYS A 387 -15.01 8.50 4.89
N GLN A 388 -14.55 8.21 6.09
CA GLN A 388 -15.12 7.21 7.02
C GLN A 388 -15.24 5.78 6.41
N ARG A 389 -14.40 5.47 5.43
CA ARG A 389 -14.34 4.15 4.78
C ARG A 389 -13.34 3.21 5.47
N LEU A 390 -12.46 3.74 6.28
CA LEU A 390 -11.49 3.01 7.08
C LEU A 390 -11.43 3.64 8.48
N ARG A 391 -11.51 2.82 9.54
CA ARG A 391 -11.34 3.23 10.94
C ARG A 391 -9.95 2.83 11.38
N ALA A 392 -9.00 3.73 11.19
CA ALA A 392 -7.60 3.46 11.48
C ALA A 392 -6.92 4.68 12.08
N GLU A 393 -5.83 4.43 12.79
CA GLU A 393 -4.81 5.40 13.13
C GLU A 393 -3.54 5.04 12.37
N VAL A 394 -2.88 6.01 11.72
CA VAL A 394 -1.71 5.76 10.88
C VAL A 394 -0.51 6.48 11.47
N ARG A 395 0.59 5.75 11.66
CA ARG A 395 1.88 6.31 12.07
C ARG A 395 2.99 5.90 11.10
N ILE A 396 4.03 6.75 11.01
CA ILE A 396 5.20 6.50 10.17
C ILE A 396 6.39 6.29 11.10
N MET A 397 7.15 5.23 10.84
CA MET A 397 8.41 4.94 11.52
C MET A 397 9.57 5.07 10.53
N PRO A 398 10.66 5.80 10.88
CA PRO A 398 11.81 5.94 10.00
C PRO A 398 12.65 4.67 9.91
N GLY A 399 13.48 4.58 8.88
CA GLY A 399 14.48 3.56 8.70
C GLY A 399 15.83 4.15 8.28
N ILE A 400 16.85 3.34 8.16
CA ILE A 400 18.18 3.78 7.70
C ILE A 400 18.18 3.79 6.17
N SER A 401 18.42 4.96 5.56
CA SER A 401 18.54 5.09 4.10
C SER A 401 19.84 4.51 3.56
N SER A 402 19.84 4.06 2.31
CA SER A 402 21.06 3.58 1.65
C SER A 402 22.11 4.66 1.47
N VAL A 403 21.70 5.93 1.39
CA VAL A 403 22.62 7.08 1.35
C VAL A 403 23.34 7.22 2.68
N ALA A 404 22.64 7.19 3.80
CA ALA A 404 23.25 7.27 5.12
C ALA A 404 24.22 6.10 5.38
N CYS A 405 23.85 4.89 4.94
CA CYS A 405 24.71 3.73 5.06
C CYS A 405 25.98 3.85 4.20
N LEU A 406 25.84 4.20 2.92
CA LEU A 406 27.00 4.38 2.04
C LEU A 406 27.92 5.49 2.55
N ALA A 407 27.35 6.63 2.97
CA ALA A 407 28.12 7.75 3.53
C ALA A 407 28.94 7.32 4.76
N SER A 408 28.34 6.52 5.65
CA SER A 408 29.03 5.93 6.80
C SER A 408 30.14 4.96 6.39
N CYS A 409 29.91 4.11 5.40
CA CYS A 409 30.92 3.16 4.89
C CYS A 409 32.15 3.86 4.31
N ILE A 410 31.97 5.03 3.69
CA ILE A 410 33.08 5.79 3.06
C ILE A 410 33.59 6.97 3.92
N GLY A 411 33.01 7.15 5.10
CA GLY A 411 33.49 8.13 6.09
C GLY A 411 33.25 9.59 5.69
N ILE A 412 32.15 9.92 5.00
CA ILE A 412 31.86 11.29 4.56
C ILE A 412 30.54 11.81 5.13
N SER A 413 30.47 13.14 5.27
CA SER A 413 29.19 13.83 5.52
C SER A 413 28.41 14.00 4.21
N TYR A 414 27.08 13.84 4.27
CA TYR A 414 26.19 14.02 3.12
C TYR A 414 25.22 15.20 3.26
N GLN A 415 25.33 16.00 4.32
CA GLN A 415 24.47 17.19 4.52
C GLN A 415 24.64 18.26 3.44
N ASP A 416 25.82 18.32 2.81
CA ASP A 416 26.20 19.23 1.73
C ASP A 416 26.23 18.52 0.36
N ALA A 417 25.72 17.32 0.27
CA ALA A 417 25.68 16.53 -0.95
C ALA A 417 24.34 16.69 -1.68
N ALA A 418 24.37 16.71 -2.99
CA ALA A 418 23.18 16.54 -3.80
C ALA A 418 22.74 15.07 -3.80
N VAL A 419 21.42 14.83 -3.73
CA VAL A 419 20.88 13.46 -3.74
C VAL A 419 19.77 13.34 -4.78
N TYR A 420 19.91 12.37 -5.68
CA TYR A 420 18.92 12.12 -6.72
C TYR A 420 18.61 10.63 -6.81
N SER A 421 17.41 10.31 -7.32
CA SER A 421 16.98 8.93 -7.56
C SER A 421 16.79 8.70 -9.04
N MET A 422 17.49 7.71 -9.57
CA MET A 422 17.31 7.17 -10.92
C MET A 422 16.31 6.02 -10.94
N HIS A 423 15.71 5.69 -9.79
CA HIS A 423 14.78 4.57 -9.64
C HIS A 423 13.47 4.84 -10.42
N GLY A 424 13.36 4.22 -11.59
CA GLY A 424 12.16 4.32 -12.44
C GLY A 424 11.91 5.68 -13.08
N LYS A 425 12.88 6.61 -13.02
CA LYS A 425 12.81 7.95 -13.65
C LYS A 425 14.19 8.39 -14.12
N GLU A 426 14.25 9.04 -15.27
CA GLU A 426 15.44 9.76 -15.67
C GLU A 426 15.57 11.06 -14.86
N VAL A 427 16.78 11.31 -14.35
CA VAL A 427 17.08 12.57 -13.67
C VAL A 427 17.44 13.60 -14.74
N CYS A 428 16.57 14.57 -14.94
CA CYS A 428 16.80 15.65 -15.90
C CYS A 428 18.06 16.44 -15.55
N ASN A 429 18.88 16.74 -16.55
CA ASN A 429 20.15 17.48 -16.40
C ASN A 429 21.16 16.85 -15.40
N LEU A 430 21.17 15.52 -15.26
CA LEU A 430 22.03 14.83 -14.28
C LEU A 430 23.50 15.28 -14.37
N ILE A 431 24.04 15.33 -15.58
CA ILE A 431 25.46 15.74 -15.78
C ILE A 431 25.70 17.18 -15.32
N ARG A 432 24.80 18.10 -15.66
CA ARG A 432 24.87 19.48 -15.19
C ARG A 432 24.80 19.57 -13.67
N ARG A 433 23.91 18.78 -13.05
CA ARG A 433 23.80 18.68 -11.59
C ARG A 433 25.10 18.19 -10.96
N ILE A 434 25.73 17.14 -11.52
CA ILE A 434 27.03 16.63 -11.05
C ILE A 434 28.15 17.68 -11.29
N LYS A 435 28.12 18.41 -12.42
CA LYS A 435 29.10 19.45 -12.72
C LYS A 435 29.16 20.56 -11.67
N HIS A 436 28.04 20.88 -11.04
CA HIS A 436 27.94 21.93 -10.02
C HIS A 436 27.97 21.42 -8.58
N ASN A 437 28.13 20.12 -8.36
CA ASN A 437 28.18 19.54 -7.03
C ASN A 437 29.45 18.68 -6.87
N SER A 438 30.23 18.98 -5.86
CA SER A 438 31.44 18.17 -5.52
C SER A 438 31.05 16.78 -4.98
N LYS A 439 29.86 16.63 -4.41
CA LYS A 439 29.33 15.40 -3.81
C LYS A 439 27.92 15.13 -4.32
N THR A 440 27.71 13.99 -4.95
CA THR A 440 26.38 13.59 -5.44
C THR A 440 26.10 12.14 -5.11
N PHE A 441 25.01 11.87 -4.41
CA PHE A 441 24.50 10.52 -4.19
C PHE A 441 23.40 10.19 -5.19
N LEU A 442 23.42 8.96 -5.69
CA LEU A 442 22.47 8.45 -6.68
C LEU A 442 21.91 7.11 -6.23
N LEU A 443 20.56 7.03 -6.16
CA LEU A 443 19.85 5.77 -5.97
C LEU A 443 19.63 5.13 -7.34
N MET A 444 20.11 3.90 -7.54
CA MET A 444 20.10 3.18 -8.82
C MET A 444 19.07 2.05 -8.80
N SER A 445 18.41 1.79 -9.93
CA SER A 445 17.52 0.61 -10.08
C SER A 445 18.31 -0.69 -10.25
N GLY A 446 19.53 -0.61 -10.75
CA GLY A 446 20.40 -1.76 -11.00
C GLY A 446 21.70 -1.39 -11.70
N VAL A 447 22.45 -2.41 -12.14
CA VAL A 447 23.76 -2.22 -12.80
C VAL A 447 23.67 -1.39 -14.07
N ARG A 448 22.54 -1.46 -14.80
CA ARG A 448 22.33 -0.67 -16.04
C ARG A 448 22.38 0.82 -15.81
N ASP A 449 21.86 1.30 -14.68
CA ASP A 449 21.92 2.71 -14.32
C ASP A 449 23.35 3.13 -14.02
N VAL A 450 24.14 2.27 -13.36
CA VAL A 450 25.57 2.51 -13.10
C VAL A 450 26.37 2.60 -14.40
N ASN A 451 26.11 1.66 -15.36
CA ASN A 451 26.73 1.73 -16.67
C ASN A 451 26.36 2.99 -17.44
N SER A 452 25.08 3.40 -17.35
CA SER A 452 24.59 4.63 -17.98
C SER A 452 25.25 5.87 -17.40
N LEU A 453 25.40 5.95 -16.06
CA LEU A 453 26.14 7.02 -15.38
C LEU A 453 27.58 7.11 -15.88
N GLY A 454 28.28 5.97 -15.98
CA GLY A 454 29.64 5.92 -16.52
C GLY A 454 29.74 6.51 -17.91
N ARG A 455 28.85 6.09 -18.83
CA ARG A 455 28.79 6.61 -20.22
C ARG A 455 28.55 8.11 -20.27
N LEU A 456 27.55 8.58 -19.52
CA LEU A 456 27.18 10.00 -19.48
C LEU A 456 28.34 10.88 -18.98
N LEU A 457 29.10 10.42 -18.00
CA LEU A 457 30.29 11.14 -17.50
C LEU A 457 31.42 11.18 -18.53
N ILE A 458 31.62 10.09 -19.28
CA ILE A 458 32.63 10.05 -20.35
C ILE A 458 32.21 10.99 -21.49
N GLU A 459 30.97 10.94 -21.95
CA GLU A 459 30.43 11.80 -23.01
C GLU A 459 30.50 13.28 -22.65
N ALA A 460 30.44 13.61 -21.36
CA ALA A 460 30.56 14.97 -20.83
C ALA A 460 32.01 15.40 -20.52
N ASP A 461 33.03 14.59 -20.88
CA ASP A 461 34.46 14.83 -20.55
C ASP A 461 34.73 14.99 -19.04
N MET A 462 33.94 14.28 -18.19
CA MET A 462 34.08 14.29 -16.74
C MET A 462 34.80 13.01 -16.23
N THR A 463 35.85 12.59 -16.89
CA THR A 463 36.58 11.33 -16.63
C THR A 463 37.34 11.31 -15.30
N GLU A 464 37.62 12.48 -14.71
CA GLU A 464 38.27 12.63 -13.43
C GLU A 464 37.33 12.39 -12.22
N CYS A 465 36.01 12.30 -12.46
CA CYS A 465 35.06 11.92 -11.42
C CYS A 465 35.40 10.52 -10.88
N ARG A 466 35.11 10.31 -9.60
CA ARG A 466 35.21 9.00 -8.96
C ARG A 466 33.86 8.56 -8.50
N ILE A 467 33.53 7.31 -8.77
CA ILE A 467 32.20 6.74 -8.44
C ILE A 467 32.43 5.64 -7.42
N VAL A 468 31.94 5.84 -6.20
CA VAL A 468 31.90 4.77 -5.21
C VAL A 468 30.56 4.08 -5.30
N THR A 469 30.57 2.79 -5.62
CA THR A 469 29.36 1.96 -5.66
C THR A 469 29.18 1.22 -4.35
N GLY A 470 28.03 1.37 -3.71
CA GLY A 470 27.55 0.53 -2.63
C GLY A 470 26.61 -0.53 -3.20
N TYR A 471 27.14 -1.73 -3.41
CA TYR A 471 26.38 -2.89 -3.88
C TYR A 471 25.78 -3.62 -2.70
N ARG A 472 24.47 -3.88 -2.72
CA ARG A 472 23.72 -4.63 -1.69
C ARG A 472 24.14 -4.25 -0.27
N LEU A 473 24.11 -2.95 0.02
CA LEU A 473 24.46 -2.42 1.33
C LEU A 473 23.67 -3.12 2.43
N SER A 474 24.33 -3.49 3.52
CA SER A 474 23.85 -4.25 4.67
C SER A 474 23.66 -5.76 4.47
N TYR A 475 23.76 -6.28 3.27
CA TYR A 475 23.69 -7.73 3.03
C TYR A 475 25.04 -8.40 3.28
N GLU A 476 25.05 -9.72 3.47
CA GLU A 476 26.29 -10.49 3.70
C GLU A 476 27.32 -10.35 2.57
N ASP A 477 26.85 -10.16 1.33
CA ASP A 477 27.66 -9.95 0.13
C ASP A 477 27.84 -8.48 -0.24
N GLN A 478 27.69 -7.56 0.74
CA GLN A 478 27.93 -6.14 0.57
C GLN A 478 29.32 -5.87 0.00
N MET A 479 29.37 -5.00 -1.00
CA MET A 479 30.63 -4.49 -1.56
C MET A 479 30.57 -2.98 -1.70
N VAL A 480 31.63 -2.30 -1.26
CA VAL A 480 31.83 -0.87 -1.46
C VAL A 480 33.13 -0.70 -2.24
N THR A 481 33.04 -0.25 -3.48
CA THR A 481 34.16 -0.18 -4.41
C THR A 481 34.23 1.17 -5.11
N ASN A 482 35.46 1.65 -5.38
CA ASN A 482 35.69 2.90 -6.08
C ASN A 482 36.03 2.62 -7.54
N HIS A 483 35.42 3.37 -8.46
CA HIS A 483 35.52 3.17 -9.90
C HIS A 483 35.76 4.49 -10.63
N THR A 484 36.44 4.40 -11.77
CA THR A 484 36.42 5.41 -12.81
C THR A 484 35.11 5.33 -13.61
N PRO A 485 34.72 6.36 -14.38
CA PRO A 485 33.61 6.28 -15.30
C PRO A 485 33.70 5.08 -16.28
N GLN A 486 34.89 4.78 -16.79
CA GLN A 486 35.17 3.64 -17.67
C GLN A 486 34.82 2.30 -16.99
N GLU A 487 35.37 2.08 -15.80
CA GLU A 487 35.13 0.84 -15.04
C GLU A 487 33.63 0.65 -14.72
N CYS A 488 32.89 1.75 -14.47
CA CYS A 488 31.45 1.68 -14.30
C CYS A 488 30.71 1.16 -15.52
N CYS A 489 31.18 1.44 -16.75
CA CYS A 489 30.55 0.94 -17.98
C CYS A 489 30.66 -0.59 -18.11
N GLU A 490 31.63 -1.21 -17.46
CA GLU A 490 31.96 -2.65 -17.55
C GLU A 490 31.34 -3.48 -16.44
N LEU A 491 30.73 -2.86 -15.45
CA LEU A 491 30.07 -3.58 -14.35
C LEU A 491 28.92 -4.44 -14.88
N ASN A 492 28.87 -5.70 -14.44
CA ASN A 492 27.90 -6.68 -14.92
C ASN A 492 27.11 -7.42 -13.82
N ARG A 493 27.40 -7.11 -12.54
CA ARG A 493 26.75 -7.76 -11.41
C ARG A 493 25.38 -7.17 -11.16
N GLU A 494 24.32 -7.95 -11.36
CA GLU A 494 22.94 -7.50 -11.08
C GLU A 494 22.67 -7.38 -9.59
N GLY A 495 21.94 -6.35 -9.18
CA GLY A 495 21.58 -6.12 -7.79
C GLY A 495 21.22 -4.67 -7.48
N LEU A 496 21.06 -4.38 -6.20
CA LEU A 496 20.75 -3.04 -5.70
C LEU A 496 22.03 -2.22 -5.58
N TYR A 497 22.04 -1.03 -6.16
CA TYR A 497 23.15 -0.10 -6.08
C TYR A 497 22.76 1.25 -5.49
N THR A 498 23.65 1.81 -4.70
CA THR A 498 23.67 3.23 -4.33
C THR A 498 25.05 3.76 -4.71
N CYS A 499 25.10 4.85 -5.46
CA CYS A 499 26.37 5.42 -5.91
C CYS A 499 26.63 6.75 -5.23
N PHE A 500 27.90 7.02 -4.99
CA PHE A 500 28.42 8.34 -4.62
C PHE A 500 29.37 8.80 -5.72
N VAL A 501 29.13 9.98 -6.28
CA VAL A 501 29.98 10.60 -7.27
C VAL A 501 30.74 11.75 -6.60
N SER A 502 32.07 11.68 -6.63
CA SER A 502 32.98 12.76 -6.25
C SER A 502 33.46 13.48 -7.50
N ASN A 503 33.12 14.77 -7.61
CA ASN A 503 33.62 15.63 -8.67
C ASN A 503 34.65 16.63 -8.12
N PRO A 504 35.97 16.42 -8.36
CA PRO A 504 37.02 17.30 -7.84
C PRO A 504 37.04 18.66 -8.54
N TYR A 505 36.38 18.77 -9.71
CA TYR A 505 36.34 19.99 -10.52
C TYR A 505 34.95 20.60 -10.56
N ALA A 506 34.19 20.46 -9.48
CA ALA A 506 32.87 21.10 -9.38
C ALA A 506 33.00 22.62 -9.54
N THR A 507 32.15 23.18 -10.39
CA THR A 507 32.17 24.62 -10.66
C THR A 507 30.98 25.28 -9.98
N ASP A 508 31.16 26.50 -9.49
CA ASP A 508 30.07 27.28 -8.98
C ASP A 508 29.03 27.55 -10.06
N ARG A 509 27.76 27.51 -9.68
CA ARG A 509 26.66 27.86 -10.57
C ARG A 509 26.55 29.38 -10.65
N GLN A 510 26.54 29.93 -11.86
CA GLN A 510 26.19 31.33 -12.06
C GLN A 510 24.74 31.59 -11.62
N LEU A 511 24.54 32.47 -10.66
CA LEU A 511 23.23 32.80 -10.11
C LEU A 511 22.47 33.84 -10.94
N THR A 512 23.19 34.72 -11.64
CA THR A 512 22.61 35.72 -12.52
C THR A 512 22.38 35.14 -13.91
N HIS A 513 21.31 35.53 -14.57
CA HIS A 513 21.12 35.33 -16.01
C HIS A 513 21.89 36.42 -16.81
N GLY A 514 21.92 36.31 -18.13
CA GLY A 514 22.72 37.18 -18.98
C GLY A 514 23.81 36.40 -19.70
N ILE A 515 23.41 35.37 -20.45
CA ILE A 515 24.34 34.64 -21.31
C ILE A 515 24.74 35.54 -22.46
N ALA A 516 26.05 35.80 -22.65
CA ALA A 516 26.53 36.65 -23.67
C ALA A 516 26.13 36.18 -25.09
N ASP A 517 25.77 37.10 -25.96
CA ASP A 517 25.32 36.78 -27.33
C ASP A 517 26.31 35.91 -28.12
N VAL A 518 27.61 36.01 -27.84
CA VAL A 518 28.70 35.26 -28.49
C VAL A 518 28.71 33.78 -28.11
N GLU A 519 28.07 33.42 -27.00
CA GLU A 519 27.98 32.03 -26.55
C GLU A 519 26.96 31.21 -27.37
N PHE A 520 26.02 31.88 -28.03
CA PHE A 520 25.03 31.18 -28.83
C PHE A 520 25.57 30.84 -30.24
N VAL A 521 25.26 29.62 -30.66
CA VAL A 521 25.40 29.24 -32.07
C VAL A 521 24.31 29.98 -32.86
N ARG A 522 24.70 30.82 -33.77
CA ARG A 522 23.77 31.62 -34.59
C ARG A 522 24.21 31.67 -36.06
N ASP A 523 23.28 31.89 -36.92
CA ASP A 523 23.50 32.12 -38.37
C ASP A 523 22.66 33.39 -38.76
N LYS A 524 21.98 33.37 -39.87
CA LYS A 524 21.13 34.47 -40.32
C LYS A 524 19.80 34.61 -39.56
N VAL A 525 19.50 33.67 -38.64
CA VAL A 525 18.27 33.70 -37.84
C VAL A 525 18.33 34.83 -36.80
N PRO A 526 17.28 35.64 -36.69
CA PRO A 526 17.19 36.66 -35.67
C PRO A 526 17.31 36.09 -34.26
N MET A 527 17.97 36.81 -33.36
CA MET A 527 18.18 36.44 -31.95
C MET A 527 17.85 37.62 -31.05
N THR A 528 17.06 37.40 -30.00
CA THR A 528 16.84 38.38 -28.94
C THR A 528 18.18 38.68 -28.24
N LYS A 529 18.58 39.95 -28.27
CA LYS A 529 19.85 40.42 -27.72
C LYS A 529 19.87 40.30 -26.21
N GLU A 530 21.07 40.17 -25.67
CA GLU A 530 21.33 39.93 -24.24
C GLU A 530 20.53 40.86 -23.33
N GLU A 531 20.62 42.16 -23.48
CA GLU A 531 19.96 43.13 -22.61
C GLU A 531 18.43 43.08 -22.71
N ILE A 532 17.90 42.79 -23.91
CA ILE A 532 16.46 42.61 -24.14
C ILE A 532 15.99 41.29 -23.54
N ARG A 533 16.80 40.22 -23.69
CA ARG A 533 16.51 38.88 -23.20
C ARG A 533 16.46 38.84 -21.68
N GLU A 534 17.47 39.48 -21.00
CA GLU A 534 17.50 39.61 -19.56
C GLU A 534 16.23 40.24 -19.00
N VAL A 535 15.83 41.41 -19.56
CA VAL A 535 14.63 42.07 -19.09
C VAL A 535 13.36 41.28 -19.38
N SER A 536 13.28 40.67 -20.56
CA SER A 536 12.14 39.81 -20.91
C SER A 536 11.98 38.64 -19.93
N ILE A 537 13.08 37.98 -19.57
CA ILE A 537 13.09 36.86 -18.59
C ILE A 537 12.73 37.38 -17.19
N CYS A 538 13.25 38.51 -16.77
CA CYS A 538 12.85 39.14 -15.51
C CYS A 538 11.35 39.42 -15.45
N LYS A 539 10.74 39.89 -16.56
CA LYS A 539 9.31 40.16 -16.65
C LYS A 539 8.44 38.90 -16.66
N LEU A 540 8.99 37.73 -17.00
CA LEU A 540 8.28 36.47 -16.85
C LEU A 540 8.02 36.12 -15.37
N ARG A 541 8.86 36.57 -14.42
CA ARG A 541 8.71 36.27 -12.98
C ARG A 541 8.62 34.77 -12.71
N LEU A 542 9.56 34.00 -13.25
CA LEU A 542 9.58 32.56 -13.20
C LEU A 542 9.72 32.02 -11.77
N HIS A 543 9.20 30.83 -11.54
CA HIS A 543 9.42 30.02 -10.33
C HIS A 543 10.09 28.69 -10.71
N ASP A 544 10.68 27.98 -9.78
CA ASP A 544 11.51 26.78 -10.00
C ASP A 544 10.85 25.67 -10.83
N LYS A 545 9.54 25.56 -10.80
CA LYS A 545 8.76 24.51 -11.52
C LYS A 545 7.91 25.10 -12.64
N ALA A 546 8.35 26.22 -13.23
CA ALA A 546 7.61 26.85 -14.31
C ALA A 546 7.59 25.95 -15.56
N VAL A 547 6.46 25.91 -16.24
CA VAL A 547 6.32 25.39 -17.61
C VAL A 547 6.18 26.61 -18.53
N VAL A 548 7.14 26.76 -19.44
CA VAL A 548 7.29 27.97 -20.25
C VAL A 548 7.15 27.63 -21.74
N TYR A 549 6.30 28.37 -22.45
CA TYR A 549 6.26 28.35 -23.90
C TYR A 549 7.12 29.51 -24.44
N ASP A 550 8.08 29.21 -25.29
CA ASP A 550 8.87 30.18 -26.07
C ASP A 550 8.37 30.16 -27.53
N VAL A 551 7.47 31.08 -27.84
CA VAL A 551 6.77 31.15 -29.13
C VAL A 551 7.54 32.03 -30.12
N GLY A 552 7.93 31.44 -31.26
CA GLY A 552 8.84 32.06 -32.21
C GLY A 552 10.26 32.12 -31.66
N SER A 553 10.74 30.97 -31.22
CA SER A 553 11.97 30.81 -30.44
C SER A 553 13.26 31.23 -31.17
N GLY A 554 13.25 31.24 -32.51
CA GLY A 554 14.38 31.65 -33.34
C GLY A 554 15.62 30.80 -33.08
N THR A 555 16.69 31.39 -32.57
CA THR A 555 17.92 30.66 -32.17
C THR A 555 17.77 29.88 -30.87
N GLY A 556 16.64 30.04 -30.16
CA GLY A 556 16.42 29.43 -28.85
C GLY A 556 17.06 30.19 -27.69
N SER A 557 17.53 31.42 -27.90
CA SER A 557 18.29 32.13 -26.86
C SER A 557 17.50 32.35 -25.57
N VAL A 558 16.20 32.70 -25.67
CA VAL A 558 15.31 32.89 -24.52
C VAL A 558 15.02 31.53 -23.87
N ALA A 559 14.76 30.48 -24.69
CA ALA A 559 14.56 29.13 -24.21
C ALA A 559 15.75 28.60 -23.40
N MET A 560 16.99 28.74 -23.96
CA MET A 560 18.22 28.29 -23.30
C MET A 560 18.43 28.99 -21.96
N GLU A 561 18.33 30.30 -21.96
CA GLU A 561 18.57 31.08 -20.76
C GLU A 561 17.51 30.81 -19.67
N THR A 562 16.23 30.75 -20.07
CA THR A 562 15.13 30.37 -19.18
C THR A 562 15.35 28.98 -18.55
N ALA A 563 15.71 27.97 -19.36
CA ALA A 563 15.97 26.62 -18.90
C ALA A 563 17.19 26.52 -17.98
N SER A 564 18.15 27.43 -18.17
CA SER A 564 19.37 27.51 -17.35
C SER A 564 19.14 28.03 -15.94
N LEU A 565 18.04 28.73 -15.67
CA LEU A 565 17.74 29.27 -14.34
C LEU A 565 17.42 28.17 -13.32
N SER A 566 16.73 27.13 -13.72
CA SER A 566 16.42 25.99 -12.85
C SER A 566 16.34 24.70 -13.66
N ASP A 567 16.89 23.63 -13.11
CA ASP A 567 16.81 22.28 -13.73
C ASP A 567 15.37 21.70 -13.70
N ASP A 568 14.48 22.29 -12.92
CA ASP A 568 13.09 21.86 -12.79
C ASP A 568 12.11 22.69 -13.65
N ILE A 569 12.57 23.80 -14.28
CA ILE A 569 11.82 24.53 -15.30
C ILE A 569 11.73 23.66 -16.55
N GLN A 570 10.55 23.60 -17.17
CA GLN A 570 10.34 22.93 -18.45
C GLN A 570 10.06 23.98 -19.52
N VAL A 571 10.84 23.98 -20.60
CA VAL A 571 10.68 24.94 -21.72
C VAL A 571 10.25 24.22 -22.97
N TYR A 572 9.22 24.71 -23.63
CA TYR A 572 8.77 24.29 -24.94
C TYR A 572 9.13 25.38 -25.94
N ALA A 573 10.14 25.14 -26.79
CA ALA A 573 10.62 26.07 -27.80
C ALA A 573 9.89 25.80 -29.12
N ILE A 574 8.92 26.68 -29.47
CA ILE A 574 8.06 26.54 -30.64
C ILE A 574 8.64 27.35 -31.79
N GLU A 575 9.00 26.69 -32.90
CA GLU A 575 9.61 27.34 -34.04
C GLU A 575 9.21 26.64 -35.38
N ARG A 576 8.79 27.44 -36.36
CA ARG A 576 8.35 26.94 -37.69
C ARG A 576 9.48 26.80 -38.70
N ASN A 577 10.56 27.55 -38.55
CA ASN A 577 11.69 27.56 -39.47
C ASN A 577 12.64 26.41 -39.12
N LYS A 578 12.84 25.49 -40.07
CA LYS A 578 13.71 24.31 -39.90
C LYS A 578 15.18 24.66 -39.62
N GLU A 579 15.71 25.72 -40.17
CA GLU A 579 17.06 26.20 -39.91
C GLU A 579 17.19 26.66 -38.48
N ALA A 580 16.18 27.41 -37.98
CA ALA A 580 16.12 27.86 -36.60
C ALA A 580 15.94 26.70 -35.62
N VAL A 581 15.10 25.71 -35.95
CA VAL A 581 14.97 24.47 -35.15
C VAL A 581 16.32 23.72 -35.02
N SER A 582 17.11 23.66 -36.10
CA SER A 582 18.46 23.09 -36.05
C SER A 582 19.38 23.87 -35.12
N LEU A 583 19.30 25.20 -35.13
CA LEU A 583 20.09 26.08 -34.23
C LEU A 583 19.67 25.88 -32.78
N ILE A 584 18.36 25.78 -32.48
CA ILE A 584 17.89 25.50 -31.14
C ILE A 584 18.50 24.19 -30.61
N LYS A 585 18.46 23.11 -31.39
CA LYS A 585 19.03 21.80 -31.00
C LYS A 585 20.52 21.88 -30.75
N ARG A 586 21.28 22.59 -31.62
CA ARG A 586 22.73 22.80 -31.44
C ARG A 586 23.04 23.63 -30.21
N ASN A 587 22.26 24.66 -29.90
CA ASN A 587 22.40 25.43 -28.67
C ASN A 587 22.04 24.59 -27.45
N GLN A 588 20.96 23.79 -27.51
CA GLN A 588 20.55 22.88 -26.45
C GLN A 588 21.68 21.89 -26.09
N GLU A 589 22.31 21.30 -27.10
CA GLU A 589 23.45 20.38 -26.95
C GLU A 589 24.65 21.13 -26.34
N LYS A 590 25.02 22.30 -26.88
CA LYS A 590 26.13 23.12 -26.39
C LYS A 590 25.98 23.48 -24.91
N PHE A 591 24.78 23.85 -24.46
CA PHE A 591 24.50 24.22 -23.07
C PHE A 591 24.17 22.99 -22.16
N GLY A 592 24.07 21.78 -22.73
CA GLY A 592 23.79 20.55 -21.99
C GLY A 592 22.41 20.55 -21.30
N LEU A 593 21.39 21.16 -21.93
CA LEU A 593 20.05 21.35 -21.36
C LEU A 593 19.10 20.26 -21.84
N GLN A 594 18.60 19.44 -20.94
CA GLN A 594 17.60 18.38 -21.20
C GLN A 594 16.15 18.81 -20.91
N ASN A 595 15.99 19.95 -20.24
CA ASN A 595 14.69 20.51 -19.84
C ASN A 595 14.07 21.43 -20.91
N ILE A 596 14.47 21.27 -22.18
CA ILE A 596 13.91 21.97 -23.34
C ILE A 596 13.34 20.93 -24.30
N THR A 597 12.10 21.12 -24.69
CA THR A 597 11.46 20.35 -25.76
C THR A 597 11.31 21.26 -26.99
N VAL A 598 11.94 20.88 -28.10
CA VAL A 598 11.85 21.63 -29.36
C VAL A 598 10.62 21.16 -30.13
N VAL A 599 9.70 22.09 -30.40
CA VAL A 599 8.45 21.87 -31.13
C VAL A 599 8.53 22.51 -32.51
N GLU A 600 8.72 21.69 -33.54
CA GLU A 600 8.72 22.17 -34.95
C GLU A 600 7.29 22.43 -35.40
N GLY A 601 6.96 23.68 -35.65
CA GLY A 601 5.65 24.08 -36.13
C GLY A 601 5.29 25.53 -35.83
N ALA A 602 4.14 25.97 -36.30
CA ALA A 602 3.63 27.31 -36.10
C ALA A 602 2.64 27.34 -34.93
N ALA A 603 2.71 28.41 -34.14
CA ALA A 603 1.68 28.71 -33.17
C ALA A 603 0.48 29.43 -33.86
N PRO A 604 -0.77 29.19 -33.42
CA PRO A 604 -1.16 28.44 -32.21
C PRO A 604 -1.29 26.93 -32.37
N GLU A 605 -1.29 26.35 -33.59
CA GLU A 605 -1.58 24.94 -33.84
C GLU A 605 -0.67 24.00 -33.04
N SER A 606 0.63 24.33 -32.99
CA SER A 606 1.65 23.54 -32.30
C SER A 606 1.60 23.66 -30.76
N LEU A 607 0.71 24.46 -30.20
CA LEU A 607 0.48 24.54 -28.77
C LEU A 607 -0.48 23.45 -28.27
N SER A 608 -1.23 22.83 -29.19
CA SER A 608 -2.20 21.79 -28.85
C SER A 608 -1.49 20.51 -28.38
N GLY A 609 -1.96 19.96 -27.25
CA GLY A 609 -1.42 18.71 -26.68
C GLY A 609 -0.15 18.89 -25.84
N LEU A 610 0.41 20.08 -25.73
CA LEU A 610 1.51 20.38 -24.81
C LEU A 610 1.03 20.44 -23.35
N PRO A 611 1.88 20.15 -22.35
CA PRO A 611 1.56 20.31 -20.95
C PRO A 611 1.14 21.72 -20.61
N LYS A 612 0.20 21.90 -19.68
CA LYS A 612 -0.33 23.21 -19.28
C LYS A 612 0.79 24.16 -18.85
N ALA A 613 1.04 25.20 -19.67
CA ALA A 613 2.04 26.22 -19.35
C ALA A 613 1.60 27.18 -18.25
N THR A 614 2.55 27.64 -17.46
CA THR A 614 2.39 28.68 -16.45
C THR A 614 2.78 30.05 -16.99
N HIS A 615 3.71 30.06 -17.95
CA HIS A 615 4.29 31.25 -18.55
C HIS A 615 4.41 31.10 -20.07
N ALA A 616 4.35 32.20 -20.78
CA ALA A 616 4.65 32.27 -22.20
C ALA A 616 5.49 33.50 -22.54
N PHE A 617 6.52 33.30 -23.34
CA PHE A 617 7.25 34.33 -24.01
C PHE A 617 6.89 34.30 -25.52
N ILE A 618 6.60 35.45 -26.11
CA ILE A 618 6.30 35.61 -27.53
C ILE A 618 7.34 36.52 -28.16
N GLY A 619 8.33 35.92 -28.85
CA GLY A 619 9.36 36.60 -29.60
C GLY A 619 8.97 36.91 -31.04
N GLY A 620 8.00 36.16 -31.58
CA GLY A 620 7.47 36.33 -32.92
C GLY A 620 6.13 35.63 -33.11
N SER A 621 5.11 36.36 -33.52
CA SER A 621 3.74 35.88 -33.72
C SER A 621 3.42 35.47 -35.16
N GLY A 622 4.25 35.90 -36.14
CA GLY A 622 3.98 35.72 -37.55
C GLY A 622 2.66 36.35 -38.01
N GLY A 623 2.20 37.42 -37.35
CA GLY A 623 0.93 38.12 -37.62
C GLY A 623 -0.30 37.39 -37.05
N ARG A 624 -0.12 36.48 -36.11
CA ARG A 624 -1.21 35.65 -35.51
C ARG A 624 -1.32 35.86 -33.99
N LEU A 625 -0.91 37.02 -33.51
CA LEU A 625 -0.83 37.27 -32.06
C LEU A 625 -2.18 37.06 -31.35
N LYS A 626 -3.28 37.51 -31.96
CA LYS A 626 -4.64 37.37 -31.42
C LYS A 626 -5.02 35.89 -31.22
N ASP A 627 -4.75 35.05 -32.20
CA ASP A 627 -5.07 33.61 -32.14
C ASP A 627 -4.21 32.90 -31.09
N ILE A 628 -2.92 33.28 -31.04
CA ILE A 628 -1.97 32.74 -30.05
C ILE A 628 -2.45 33.05 -28.63
N LEU A 629 -2.76 34.31 -28.32
CA LEU A 629 -3.23 34.75 -27.00
C LEU A 629 -4.56 34.05 -26.62
N SER A 630 -5.47 33.91 -27.58
CA SER A 630 -6.74 33.18 -27.35
C SER A 630 -6.49 31.73 -26.91
N VAL A 631 -5.57 31.02 -27.57
CA VAL A 631 -5.23 29.64 -27.19
C VAL A 631 -4.47 29.58 -25.87
N LEU A 632 -3.53 30.50 -25.61
CA LEU A 632 -2.81 30.56 -24.34
C LEU A 632 -3.75 30.78 -23.14
N ARG A 633 -4.76 31.66 -23.27
CA ARG A 633 -5.79 31.86 -22.25
C ARG A 633 -6.62 30.61 -21.99
N GLN A 634 -6.99 29.86 -23.05
CA GLN A 634 -7.70 28.60 -22.92
C GLN A 634 -6.87 27.53 -22.19
N ILE A 635 -5.56 27.46 -22.47
CA ILE A 635 -4.64 26.53 -21.81
C ILE A 635 -4.50 26.87 -20.32
N ASN A 636 -4.32 28.18 -20.02
CA ASN A 636 -4.19 28.64 -18.64
C ASN A 636 -4.72 30.08 -18.49
N PRO A 637 -5.91 30.24 -17.90
CA PRO A 637 -6.53 31.58 -17.73
C PRO A 637 -5.80 32.47 -16.71
N GLU A 638 -4.76 32.01 -16.04
CA GLU A 638 -3.89 32.78 -15.15
C GLU A 638 -2.44 32.84 -15.65
N MET A 639 -2.20 32.57 -16.93
CA MET A 639 -0.84 32.55 -17.50
C MET A 639 -0.18 33.92 -17.43
N ARG A 640 1.08 33.97 -17.04
CA ARG A 640 1.95 35.16 -17.21
C ARG A 640 2.50 35.17 -18.63
N VAL A 641 2.33 36.26 -19.36
CA VAL A 641 2.75 36.41 -20.76
C VAL A 641 3.69 37.60 -20.89
N VAL A 642 4.77 37.41 -21.68
CA VAL A 642 5.69 38.49 -22.08
C VAL A 642 5.79 38.49 -23.60
N ILE A 643 5.62 39.66 -24.19
CA ILE A 643 5.64 39.86 -25.63
C ILE A 643 6.73 40.86 -25.99
N ASN A 644 7.62 40.54 -26.91
CA ASN A 644 8.57 41.48 -27.48
C ASN A 644 8.06 42.01 -28.83
N ALA A 645 7.97 43.31 -28.97
CA ALA A 645 7.57 43.98 -30.18
C ALA A 645 8.68 44.96 -30.64
N VAL A 646 9.10 44.81 -31.90
CA VAL A 646 10.19 45.60 -32.51
C VAL A 646 9.63 46.59 -33.53
N THR A 647 8.51 46.25 -34.19
CA THR A 647 7.88 47.10 -35.19
C THR A 647 6.69 47.88 -34.63
N MET A 648 6.39 49.03 -35.20
CA MET A 648 5.25 49.84 -34.76
C MET A 648 3.93 49.14 -34.99
N GLU A 649 3.83 48.35 -36.07
CA GLU A 649 2.65 47.53 -36.38
C GLU A 649 2.38 46.51 -35.24
N THR A 650 3.41 45.79 -34.78
CA THR A 650 3.28 44.86 -33.66
C THR A 650 2.92 45.56 -32.34
N VAL A 651 3.48 46.75 -32.10
CA VAL A 651 3.14 47.54 -30.90
C VAL A 651 1.66 47.93 -30.91
N CYS A 652 1.16 48.42 -32.07
CA CYS A 652 -0.25 48.75 -32.23
C CYS A 652 -1.15 47.52 -32.07
N GLU A 653 -0.77 46.37 -32.70
CA GLU A 653 -1.47 45.11 -32.58
C GLU A 653 -1.56 44.66 -31.12
N VAL A 654 -0.45 44.68 -30.39
CA VAL A 654 -0.41 44.33 -28.96
C VAL A 654 -1.40 45.20 -28.17
N LYS A 655 -1.38 46.51 -28.35
CA LYS A 655 -2.27 47.42 -27.64
C LYS A 655 -3.74 47.14 -27.89
N GLU A 656 -4.11 46.93 -29.16
CA GLU A 656 -5.49 46.61 -29.55
C GLU A 656 -5.95 45.29 -28.95
N ILE A 657 -5.10 44.24 -29.03
CA ILE A 657 -5.46 42.92 -28.56
C ILE A 657 -5.56 42.87 -27.02
N LEU A 658 -4.65 43.54 -26.30
CA LEU A 658 -4.69 43.56 -24.84
C LEU A 658 -5.98 44.18 -24.31
N SER A 659 -6.56 45.17 -25.04
CA SER A 659 -7.86 45.74 -24.64
C SER A 659 -9.04 44.75 -24.74
N LEU A 660 -8.86 43.59 -25.35
CA LEU A 660 -9.90 42.58 -25.49
C LEU A 660 -9.91 41.57 -24.33
N TYR A 661 -8.92 41.62 -23.44
CA TYR A 661 -8.76 40.69 -22.35
C TYR A 661 -8.79 41.37 -20.98
N ASP A 662 -9.40 40.73 -19.99
CA ASP A 662 -9.17 41.12 -18.61
C ASP A 662 -7.78 40.61 -18.19
N ILE A 663 -6.91 41.58 -17.88
CA ILE A 663 -5.52 41.37 -17.51
C ILE A 663 -5.16 42.11 -16.22
N ARG A 664 -4.19 41.55 -15.50
CA ARG A 664 -3.60 42.16 -14.32
C ARG A 664 -2.09 42.23 -14.44
N GLU A 665 -1.46 43.03 -13.60
CA GLU A 665 0.01 43.16 -13.57
C GLU A 665 0.58 43.59 -14.95
N GLU A 666 -0.15 44.46 -15.66
CA GLU A 666 0.30 44.96 -16.94
C GLU A 666 1.53 45.87 -16.77
N GLU A 667 2.56 45.61 -17.52
CA GLU A 667 3.80 46.39 -17.55
C GLU A 667 4.24 46.53 -19.01
N ILE A 668 4.48 47.75 -19.43
CA ILE A 668 5.01 48.08 -20.77
C ILE A 668 6.31 48.87 -20.60
N VAL A 669 7.39 48.32 -21.13
CA VAL A 669 8.73 48.91 -21.05
C VAL A 669 9.32 48.99 -22.45
N GLN A 670 9.91 50.13 -22.82
CA GLN A 670 10.73 50.25 -24.02
C GLN A 670 12.21 50.26 -23.62
N ILE A 671 13.00 49.41 -24.28
CA ILE A 671 14.44 49.34 -24.05
C ILE A 671 15.16 49.63 -25.36
N GLN A 672 16.14 50.50 -25.29
CA GLN A 672 17.08 50.80 -26.36
C GLN A 672 18.51 50.62 -25.83
N ALA A 673 19.21 49.64 -26.37
CA ALA A 673 20.61 49.36 -26.07
C ALA A 673 21.53 50.03 -27.11
N SER A 674 22.68 50.48 -26.68
CA SER A 674 23.75 50.91 -27.55
C SER A 674 25.05 50.23 -27.12
N ARG A 675 25.73 49.58 -28.06
CA ARG A 675 26.98 48.85 -27.76
C ARG A 675 28.18 49.57 -28.37
N ALA A 676 29.32 49.57 -27.63
CA ALA A 676 30.56 50.11 -28.10
C ALA A 676 31.19 49.18 -29.14
N ARG A 677 31.43 49.64 -30.35
CA ARG A 677 32.19 48.95 -31.38
C ARG A 677 33.55 49.57 -31.56
N LYS A 678 34.59 48.77 -31.51
CA LYS A 678 35.95 49.24 -31.75
C LYS A 678 36.14 49.59 -33.22
N ALA A 679 36.62 50.82 -33.48
CA ALA A 679 36.93 51.34 -34.77
C ALA A 679 38.30 52.01 -34.71
N GLY A 680 39.38 51.28 -35.08
CA GLY A 680 40.75 51.70 -34.87
C GLY A 680 41.06 51.86 -33.37
N ASN A 681 41.49 53.05 -32.94
CA ASN A 681 41.79 53.39 -31.56
C ASN A 681 40.60 53.95 -30.79
N TYR A 682 39.42 54.01 -31.40
CA TYR A 682 38.22 54.59 -30.83
C TYR A 682 37.13 53.54 -30.60
N HIS A 683 36.18 53.86 -29.73
CA HIS A 683 34.95 53.10 -29.51
C HIS A 683 33.76 53.94 -29.99
N LEU A 684 33.09 53.47 -30.99
CA LEU A 684 31.86 54.11 -31.50
C LEU A 684 30.65 53.43 -30.90
N MET A 685 29.69 54.18 -30.38
CA MET A 685 28.44 53.68 -29.91
C MET A 685 27.51 53.37 -31.10
N GLN A 686 27.13 52.12 -31.23
CA GLN A 686 26.16 51.64 -32.22
C GLN A 686 24.83 51.36 -31.52
N ALA A 687 23.78 52.10 -31.89
CA ALA A 687 22.44 51.90 -31.35
C ALA A 687 21.79 50.67 -31.99
N GLU A 688 21.16 49.85 -31.16
CA GLU A 688 20.27 48.76 -31.57
C GLU A 688 18.83 49.32 -31.73
N ASN A 689 17.95 48.59 -32.44
CA ASN A 689 16.54 48.99 -32.51
C ASN A 689 15.88 48.94 -31.14
N PRO A 690 15.05 49.95 -30.80
CA PRO A 690 14.27 49.87 -29.57
C PRO A 690 13.28 48.68 -29.61
N VAL A 691 13.14 48.00 -28.47
CA VAL A 691 12.22 46.90 -28.32
C VAL A 691 11.23 47.24 -27.20
N TRP A 692 9.97 47.04 -27.49
CA TRP A 692 8.90 47.12 -26.51
C TRP A 692 8.68 45.77 -25.87
N ILE A 693 8.71 45.72 -24.55
CA ILE A 693 8.47 44.50 -23.74
C ILE A 693 7.15 44.72 -23.02
N CYS A 694 6.12 43.98 -23.41
CA CYS A 694 4.78 44.00 -22.80
C CYS A 694 4.60 42.76 -21.97
N ALA A 695 4.36 42.90 -20.68
CA ALA A 695 4.15 41.82 -19.74
C ALA A 695 2.82 41.95 -19.02
N PHE A 696 2.09 40.88 -18.86
CA PHE A 696 0.80 40.85 -18.16
C PHE A 696 0.46 39.44 -17.68
N ARG A 697 -0.57 39.32 -16.87
CA ARG A 697 -1.17 38.05 -16.47
C ARG A 697 -2.66 38.08 -16.84
N PHE A 698 -3.16 37.00 -17.41
CA PHE A 698 -4.60 36.86 -17.57
C PHE A 698 -5.28 36.77 -16.19
N THR A 699 -6.50 37.31 -16.09
CA THR A 699 -7.36 37.08 -14.93
C THR A 699 -8.23 35.85 -15.23
N GLY A 700 -8.16 34.86 -14.37
CA GLY A 700 -9.09 33.74 -14.45
C GLY A 700 -10.54 34.23 -14.24
N ASP A 701 -11.46 33.68 -15.01
CA ASP A 701 -12.91 33.95 -14.82
C ASP A 701 -13.37 33.40 -13.47
#